data_25b0d666409582f113a51fbd9bffdb93
#
_entry.id   25b0d666409582f113a51fbd9bffdb93
#
_cell.length_a   1.000
_cell.length_b   1.000
_cell.length_c   1.000
_cell.angle_alpha   90.00
_cell.angle_beta   90.00
_cell.angle_gamma   90.00
#
_symmetry.space_group_name_H-M   'P 1'
#
loop_
_entity.id
_entity.type
_entity.pdbx_description
1 polymer ?
#
loop_
_entity_poly.entity_id
_entity_poly.type
_entity_poly.pdbx_seq_one_letter_code
_entity_poly.pdbx_strand_id
1 'polypeptide(L)'
;MTARNVDHNATIGTNASANFGFNGSWTGSNPVPTSFALNGTTCTGATTPTTPPPSPTTPPSPTTPPPSPTTPPPTNPPAGAMQAENLDRGLISVRSGSANLVSWRLLGTETSGVSFNLYRGTTRVNASPITGATNYLDSGAPAGAAYTVRAVVGGAEQAASAPALQFGSGYLDVPLQIPPGGTTPSGEAYTYSANDASVGDLDGDGRYEFVLKWDPSNSKDNSQSGYTGNVYVDAYTLTGTRLWRIDLGRNIRAGAHYTQFQVYDYDGDGRAEVAMKTADGSRSGTGQVIGNASADHRNSSGYVLAGPEYLTMFDGRTGAVLSTVNYDPPRGTVSSWGDSYGNRVDRFLAGTAYLDGQRPSLIMARGYYTRAVIAAWDFRNGTLTKRWTFDSNASGNSAAAGQGNHSLSIADVDGDGRQEIVYGAATIDDNGRLLWSTGLGHGDAGHVGDLDPSRPGLEYFKVSEESSRPSSWFADARTGQILWSTAAGGDNGRGVSADIWAGSPGAESWSSAVSGLANIRGQNIGRKPSSTNFLAWWDGDPVRELLDGTRIDKYGTGGDTRLLTASDVASNNGTKSTPNLSGDLLGDWREEVVWRTTDSRALRIYSTPTPTSTRIHTLMHDLQYRVAIAWQNTAYNQPPHPSFFLGDGMATPPAPRIYLR
;
A
#
# COMPACT_ATOMS: atom_id res chain seq x y z
N MET A 1 32.14 -4.23 -33.82
CA MET A 1 30.94 -3.44 -33.52
C MET A 1 31.36 -2.02 -33.24
N THR A 2 30.62 -1.01 -33.67
CA THR A 2 30.94 0.40 -33.40
C THR A 2 29.71 1.02 -32.77
N ALA A 3 29.85 1.57 -31.53
CA ALA A 3 28.82 2.35 -30.88
C ALA A 3 29.18 3.84 -30.99
N ARG A 4 28.20 4.70 -31.14
CA ARG A 4 28.35 6.17 -31.09
C ARG A 4 27.62 6.72 -29.91
N ASN A 5 28.16 7.80 -29.32
CA ASN A 5 27.52 8.53 -28.25
C ASN A 5 26.18 9.14 -28.69
N VAL A 6 25.33 9.39 -27.71
CA VAL A 6 24.17 10.27 -27.78
C VAL A 6 24.41 11.49 -26.89
N ASP A 7 23.55 12.50 -26.97
CA ASP A 7 23.80 13.81 -26.34
C ASP A 7 24.15 13.76 -24.84
N HIS A 8 23.51 12.89 -24.08
CA HIS A 8 23.72 12.79 -22.64
C HIS A 8 25.02 12.07 -22.22
N ASN A 9 25.71 11.38 -23.13
CA ASN A 9 26.98 10.69 -22.86
C ASN A 9 28.11 11.05 -23.84
N ALA A 10 27.99 12.20 -24.49
CA ALA A 10 28.97 12.70 -25.45
C ALA A 10 30.28 13.13 -24.77
N THR A 11 30.25 13.46 -23.48
CA THR A 11 31.43 13.86 -22.70
C THR A 11 31.52 13.03 -21.44
N ILE A 12 32.63 12.35 -21.21
CA ILE A 12 32.95 11.64 -19.98
C ILE A 12 34.01 12.42 -19.26
N GLY A 13 33.71 12.93 -18.05
CA GLY A 13 34.66 13.69 -17.22
C GLY A 13 35.83 12.84 -16.75
N THR A 14 36.91 13.49 -16.31
CA THR A 14 38.07 12.80 -15.74
C THR A 14 37.68 11.95 -14.54
N ASN A 15 38.04 10.68 -14.52
CA ASN A 15 37.71 9.66 -13.53
C ASN A 15 36.19 9.30 -13.48
N ALA A 16 35.39 9.68 -14.49
CA ALA A 16 34.02 9.24 -14.66
C ALA A 16 33.93 8.04 -15.60
N SER A 17 32.77 7.36 -15.58
CA SER A 17 32.47 6.24 -16.48
C SER A 17 31.11 6.42 -17.13
N ALA A 18 30.93 5.83 -18.30
CA ALA A 18 29.64 5.70 -18.96
C ALA A 18 29.39 4.23 -19.31
N ASN A 19 28.19 3.77 -19.02
CA ASN A 19 27.75 2.41 -19.37
C ASN A 19 26.83 2.46 -20.60
N PHE A 20 26.95 1.47 -21.48
CA PHE A 20 26.02 1.27 -22.56
C PHE A 20 25.77 -0.22 -22.77
N GLY A 21 24.57 -0.56 -23.19
CA GLY A 21 24.18 -1.91 -23.55
C GLY A 21 23.65 -1.98 -24.98
N PHE A 22 23.67 -3.16 -25.58
CA PHE A 22 23.08 -3.42 -26.88
C PHE A 22 22.53 -4.83 -26.94
N ASN A 23 21.47 -5.02 -27.72
CA ASN A 23 20.95 -6.34 -28.06
C ASN A 23 21.55 -6.77 -29.39
N GLY A 24 22.08 -7.98 -29.49
CA GLY A 24 22.64 -8.54 -30.71
C GLY A 24 22.17 -9.98 -30.94
N SER A 25 22.04 -10.37 -32.19
CA SER A 25 21.84 -11.76 -32.57
C SER A 25 23.16 -12.34 -33.11
N TRP A 26 23.42 -13.60 -32.83
CA TRP A 26 24.61 -14.30 -33.30
C TRP A 26 24.26 -15.74 -33.68
N THR A 27 25.09 -16.32 -34.54
CA THR A 27 25.04 -17.75 -34.89
C THR A 27 26.37 -18.40 -34.50
N GLY A 28 26.32 -19.51 -33.75
CA GLY A 28 27.51 -20.18 -33.21
C GLY A 28 27.92 -19.68 -31.85
N SER A 29 29.22 -19.59 -31.53
CA SER A 29 29.73 -19.08 -30.24
C SER A 29 29.79 -17.55 -30.22
N ASN A 30 29.59 -16.97 -29.04
CA ASN A 30 29.72 -15.53 -28.80
C ASN A 30 30.88 -15.25 -27.83
N PRO A 31 32.14 -15.27 -28.31
CA PRO A 31 33.29 -15.04 -27.44
C PRO A 31 33.39 -13.58 -26.97
N VAL A 32 33.92 -13.38 -25.78
CA VAL A 32 34.21 -12.03 -25.25
C VAL A 32 35.22 -11.34 -26.16
N PRO A 33 34.98 -10.09 -26.58
CA PRO A 33 35.93 -9.32 -27.36
C PRO A 33 37.29 -9.17 -26.66
N THR A 34 38.36 -9.36 -27.39
CA THR A 34 39.74 -9.30 -26.80
C THR A 34 40.34 -7.90 -26.81
N SER A 35 39.72 -6.94 -27.49
CA SER A 35 40.15 -5.54 -27.49
C SER A 35 38.96 -4.58 -27.70
N PHE A 36 39.11 -3.38 -27.13
CA PHE A 36 38.18 -2.26 -27.30
C PHE A 36 38.98 -1.00 -27.68
N ALA A 37 38.33 -0.07 -28.36
CA ALA A 37 38.91 1.24 -28.63
C ALA A 37 37.89 2.35 -28.34
N LEU A 38 38.34 3.45 -27.76
CA LEU A 38 37.53 4.66 -27.55
C LEU A 38 38.15 5.79 -28.40
N ASN A 39 37.36 6.39 -29.28
CA ASN A 39 37.81 7.46 -30.19
C ASN A 39 39.10 7.10 -30.97
N GLY A 40 39.18 5.84 -31.43
CA GLY A 40 40.35 5.34 -32.19
C GLY A 40 41.55 4.93 -31.33
N THR A 41 41.53 5.16 -30.02
CA THR A 41 42.61 4.74 -29.12
C THR A 41 42.26 3.41 -28.45
N THR A 42 43.12 2.42 -28.59
CA THR A 42 42.94 1.09 -27.99
C THR A 42 42.98 1.19 -26.46
N CYS A 43 41.97 0.63 -25.79
CA CYS A 43 41.92 0.57 -24.32
C CYS A 43 42.95 -0.47 -23.83
N THR A 44 43.94 -0.04 -23.05
CA THR A 44 44.93 -0.92 -22.41
C THR A 44 44.39 -1.42 -21.09
N GLY A 45 43.75 -2.57 -21.10
CA GLY A 45 43.14 -3.22 -19.94
C GLY A 45 42.93 -4.69 -20.20
N ALA A 46 43.93 -5.38 -20.77
CA ALA A 46 43.87 -6.81 -20.96
C ALA A 46 44.15 -7.55 -19.67
N THR A 47 43.21 -8.26 -19.15
CA THR A 47 43.43 -9.25 -18.09
C THR A 47 43.73 -10.60 -18.69
N THR A 48 45.01 -10.98 -18.66
CA THR A 48 45.41 -12.39 -18.72
C THR A 48 45.65 -12.86 -17.28
N PRO A 49 45.19 -14.02 -16.86
CA PRO A 49 45.45 -14.52 -15.51
C PRO A 49 46.90 -15.01 -15.43
N THR A 50 47.74 -14.37 -14.63
CA THR A 50 49.05 -14.89 -14.21
C THR A 50 49.10 -14.99 -12.70
N THR A 51 49.54 -16.12 -12.20
CA THR A 51 49.79 -16.44 -10.80
C THR A 51 50.72 -15.42 -10.10
N PRO A 52 50.50 -15.09 -8.82
CA PRO A 52 51.19 -14.01 -8.12
C PRO A 52 52.52 -14.45 -7.48
N PRO A 53 53.54 -13.57 -7.43
CA PRO A 53 54.65 -13.66 -6.49
C PRO A 53 54.36 -12.89 -5.19
N PRO A 54 55.12 -13.14 -4.07
CA PRO A 54 54.72 -12.75 -2.72
C PRO A 54 54.91 -11.27 -2.41
N SER A 55 54.04 -10.77 -1.52
CA SER A 55 53.86 -9.39 -1.11
C SER A 55 55.02 -8.72 -0.36
N PRO A 56 55.10 -7.39 -0.46
CA PRO A 56 55.49 -6.54 0.65
C PRO A 56 54.29 -5.78 1.26
N THR A 57 54.40 -5.56 2.56
CA THR A 57 53.42 -4.92 3.43
C THR A 57 53.13 -3.46 3.06
N THR A 58 51.84 -3.10 2.95
CA THR A 58 51.34 -1.72 2.75
C THR A 58 50.25 -1.34 3.76
N PRO A 59 50.10 -0.02 4.05
CA PRO A 59 49.15 0.48 5.04
C PRO A 59 47.70 0.34 4.57
N PRO A 60 46.68 0.38 5.47
CA PRO A 60 45.32 -0.02 5.15
C PRO A 60 44.60 0.97 4.26
N SER A 61 44.00 0.46 3.17
CA SER A 61 43.03 1.15 2.32
C SER A 61 41.63 1.18 2.96
N PRO A 62 40.78 2.16 2.60
CA PRO A 62 39.44 2.26 3.19
C PRO A 62 38.58 1.08 2.80
N THR A 63 37.93 0.51 3.80
CA THR A 63 37.05 -0.66 3.74
C THR A 63 35.81 -0.40 2.89
N THR A 64 35.59 -1.21 1.87
CA THR A 64 34.27 -1.45 1.24
C THR A 64 33.28 -1.86 2.31
N PRO A 65 32.00 -1.40 2.24
CA PRO A 65 30.97 -1.91 3.12
C PRO A 65 30.87 -3.43 2.98
N PRO A 66 30.75 -4.18 4.09
CA PRO A 66 30.52 -5.61 3.99
C PRO A 66 29.18 -5.87 3.30
N PRO A 67 29.06 -6.91 2.47
CA PRO A 67 27.77 -7.33 1.96
C PRO A 67 26.85 -7.64 3.14
N SER A 68 25.60 -7.19 3.04
CA SER A 68 24.53 -7.64 3.95
C SER A 68 24.58 -9.17 4.06
N PRO A 69 24.43 -9.74 5.25
CA PRO A 69 24.41 -11.19 5.39
C PRO A 69 23.22 -11.74 4.60
N THR A 70 23.46 -12.25 3.41
CA THR A 70 22.51 -13.08 2.69
C THR A 70 22.41 -14.40 3.44
N THR A 71 21.46 -14.51 4.36
CA THR A 71 20.96 -15.81 4.76
C THR A 71 20.31 -16.42 3.52
N PRO A 72 20.75 -17.60 3.04
CA PRO A 72 20.00 -18.26 1.97
C PRO A 72 18.56 -18.42 2.43
N PRO A 73 17.57 -18.16 1.56
CA PRO A 73 16.17 -18.35 1.95
C PRO A 73 16.00 -19.77 2.47
N PRO A 74 15.28 -19.99 3.58
CA PRO A 74 15.04 -21.32 4.08
C PRO A 74 14.40 -22.14 2.97
N THR A 75 14.92 -23.33 2.73
CA THR A 75 14.40 -24.24 1.71
C THR A 75 12.95 -24.66 1.97
N ASN A 76 12.50 -24.51 3.23
CA ASN A 76 11.09 -24.63 3.63
C ASN A 76 10.79 -23.56 4.68
N PRO A 77 9.75 -22.74 4.50
CA PRO A 77 9.33 -21.79 5.52
C PRO A 77 8.93 -22.52 6.82
N PRO A 78 9.11 -21.89 7.99
CA PRO A 78 8.60 -22.43 9.25
C PRO A 78 7.09 -22.72 9.15
N ALA A 79 6.64 -23.81 9.75
CA ALA A 79 5.22 -24.17 9.73
C ALA A 79 4.37 -23.04 10.33
N GLY A 80 3.32 -22.60 9.61
CA GLY A 80 2.44 -21.54 10.01
C GLY A 80 3.05 -20.13 9.95
N ALA A 81 4.22 -19.96 9.34
CA ALA A 81 4.78 -18.64 9.04
C ALA A 81 4.37 -18.20 7.64
N MET A 82 4.09 -16.91 7.48
CA MET A 82 3.70 -16.28 6.24
C MET A 82 4.86 -15.45 5.66
N GLN A 83 4.90 -15.34 4.34
CA GLN A 83 5.88 -14.51 3.64
C GLN A 83 5.72 -13.03 4.03
N ALA A 84 6.83 -12.36 4.33
CA ALA A 84 6.86 -10.93 4.61
C ALA A 84 8.04 -10.26 3.90
N GLU A 85 7.95 -8.96 3.68
CA GLU A 85 8.99 -8.14 3.09
C GLU A 85 10.20 -8.02 4.01
N ASN A 86 11.39 -7.99 3.44
CA ASN A 86 12.65 -7.79 4.18
C ASN A 86 12.95 -6.29 4.35
N LEU A 87 12.23 -5.64 5.25
CA LEU A 87 12.29 -4.20 5.43
C LEU A 87 13.60 -3.74 6.09
N ASP A 88 14.08 -2.56 5.69
CA ASP A 88 15.12 -1.82 6.39
C ASP A 88 14.59 -1.18 7.68
N ARG A 89 15.40 -0.37 8.36
CA ARG A 89 15.01 0.32 9.60
C ARG A 89 13.98 1.44 9.42
N GLY A 90 13.71 1.88 8.20
CA GLY A 90 12.83 3.01 7.95
C GLY A 90 13.20 4.26 8.76
N LEU A 91 14.49 4.45 9.05
CA LEU A 91 14.97 5.49 9.97
C LEU A 91 14.64 6.89 9.47
N ILE A 92 13.95 7.67 10.31
CA ILE A 92 13.62 9.08 10.04
C ILE A 92 14.07 10.01 11.17
N SER A 93 14.21 11.28 10.83
CA SER A 93 14.48 12.37 11.77
C SER A 93 13.47 13.49 11.54
N VAL A 94 12.56 13.68 12.48
CA VAL A 94 11.48 14.69 12.42
C VAL A 94 11.87 15.87 13.30
N ARG A 95 11.82 17.09 12.75
CA ARG A 95 12.10 18.29 13.55
C ARG A 95 10.99 18.53 14.58
N SER A 96 11.35 18.62 15.87
CA SER A 96 10.46 18.88 17.00
C SER A 96 11.00 20.06 17.83
N GLY A 97 10.58 21.27 17.50
CA GLY A 97 11.09 22.50 18.11
C GLY A 97 12.62 22.65 17.92
N SER A 98 13.39 22.69 19.02
CA SER A 98 14.86 22.73 18.98
C SER A 98 15.52 21.33 19.00
N ALA A 99 14.73 20.25 19.00
CA ALA A 99 15.18 18.86 19.01
C ALA A 99 14.91 18.17 17.69
N ASN A 100 15.47 16.98 17.48
CA ASN A 100 15.07 16.04 16.45
C ASN A 100 14.52 14.78 17.12
N LEU A 101 13.27 14.39 16.77
CA LEU A 101 12.76 13.07 17.08
C LEU A 101 13.26 12.11 16.02
N VAL A 102 14.05 11.12 16.44
CA VAL A 102 14.57 10.08 15.54
C VAL A 102 13.84 8.79 15.86
N SER A 103 13.22 8.15 14.87
CA SER A 103 12.47 6.91 15.05
C SER A 103 12.80 5.88 13.97
N TRP A 104 12.60 4.60 14.30
CA TRP A 104 12.96 3.47 13.44
C TRP A 104 12.09 2.25 13.72
N ARG A 105 12.00 1.34 12.75
CA ARG A 105 11.24 0.09 12.87
C ARG A 105 11.86 -0.87 13.89
N LEU A 106 11.02 -1.44 14.73
CA LEU A 106 11.28 -2.72 15.38
C LEU A 106 10.78 -3.82 14.41
N LEU A 107 11.68 -4.65 13.90
CA LEU A 107 11.32 -5.64 12.90
C LEU A 107 10.64 -6.87 13.54
N GLY A 108 9.65 -7.44 12.88
CA GLY A 108 8.90 -8.60 13.38
C GLY A 108 9.71 -9.88 13.57
N THR A 109 10.93 -9.93 13.00
CA THR A 109 11.88 -11.03 13.20
C THR A 109 12.80 -10.85 14.41
N GLU A 110 12.74 -9.70 15.08
CA GLU A 110 13.60 -9.38 16.21
C GLU A 110 13.03 -9.91 17.52
N THR A 111 13.92 -10.38 18.37
CA THR A 111 13.54 -10.84 19.71
C THR A 111 13.22 -9.66 20.63
N SER A 112 12.44 -9.91 21.69
CA SER A 112 12.11 -8.90 22.70
C SER A 112 13.34 -8.29 23.39
N GLY A 113 14.49 -8.95 23.35
CA GLY A 113 15.75 -8.49 23.98
C GLY A 113 16.61 -7.59 23.08
N VAL A 114 16.21 -7.29 21.85
CA VAL A 114 16.96 -6.37 20.99
C VAL A 114 16.91 -4.96 21.58
N SER A 115 18.05 -4.28 21.57
CA SER A 115 18.19 -2.88 21.97
C SER A 115 18.93 -2.11 20.87
N PHE A 116 19.03 -0.78 21.01
CA PHE A 116 19.55 0.04 19.93
C PHE A 116 20.54 1.09 20.43
N ASN A 117 21.55 1.38 19.60
CA ASN A 117 22.40 2.54 19.74
C ASN A 117 22.16 3.49 18.57
N LEU A 118 21.87 4.76 18.89
CA LEU A 118 21.67 5.83 17.93
C LEU A 118 22.94 6.67 17.80
N TYR A 119 23.31 6.97 16.58
CA TYR A 119 24.48 7.78 16.26
C TYR A 119 24.08 9.04 15.50
N ARG A 120 24.61 10.18 15.92
CA ARG A 120 24.63 11.44 15.18
C ARG A 120 26.00 11.61 14.55
N GLY A 121 26.12 11.43 13.25
CA GLY A 121 27.40 11.25 12.58
C GLY A 121 28.14 10.04 13.16
N THR A 122 29.30 10.26 13.76
CA THR A 122 30.10 9.20 14.42
C THR A 122 29.88 9.13 15.94
N THR A 123 29.11 10.04 16.52
CA THR A 123 28.91 10.13 17.96
C THR A 123 27.64 9.39 18.41
N ARG A 124 27.75 8.41 19.27
CA ARG A 124 26.61 7.78 19.94
C ARG A 124 25.94 8.79 20.86
N VAL A 125 24.60 8.98 20.70
CA VAL A 125 23.84 9.99 21.46
C VAL A 125 23.18 9.42 22.72
N ASN A 126 22.89 8.14 22.77
CA ASN A 126 22.33 7.47 23.95
C ASN A 126 23.44 6.92 24.87
N ALA A 127 23.34 7.18 26.18
CA ALA A 127 24.32 6.73 27.17
C ALA A 127 24.32 5.19 27.34
N SER A 128 23.12 4.57 27.38
CA SER A 128 22.92 3.12 27.43
C SER A 128 22.07 2.67 26.24
N PRO A 129 22.18 1.41 25.78
CA PRO A 129 21.35 0.91 24.69
C PRO A 129 19.85 1.14 24.97
N ILE A 130 19.13 1.61 23.98
CA ILE A 130 17.69 1.91 24.05
C ILE A 130 16.92 0.58 24.02
N THR A 131 16.23 0.25 25.11
CA THR A 131 15.44 -0.98 25.29
C THR A 131 13.94 -0.73 25.25
N GLY A 132 13.52 0.55 25.34
CA GLY A 132 12.13 0.99 25.25
C GLY A 132 11.65 1.11 23.80
N ALA A 133 10.73 2.06 23.58
CA ALA A 133 10.23 2.38 22.25
C ALA A 133 11.35 2.74 21.25
N THR A 134 11.10 2.49 19.97
CA THR A 134 12.09 2.70 18.90
C THR A 134 12.11 4.15 18.41
N ASN A 135 12.23 5.08 19.36
CA ASN A 135 12.43 6.50 19.10
C ASN A 135 13.36 7.14 20.15
N TYR A 136 13.91 8.28 19.79
CA TYR A 136 14.80 9.05 20.66
C TYR A 136 14.71 10.55 20.34
N LEU A 137 14.44 11.37 21.36
CA LEU A 137 14.43 12.84 21.23
C LEU A 137 15.83 13.38 21.48
N ASP A 138 16.57 13.72 20.43
CA ASP A 138 17.89 14.31 20.50
C ASP A 138 17.78 15.82 20.72
N SER A 139 17.76 16.22 22.01
CA SER A 139 17.59 17.60 22.44
C SER A 139 18.78 18.46 22.06
N GLY A 140 18.50 19.66 21.52
CA GLY A 140 19.53 20.61 21.08
C GLY A 140 20.33 20.19 19.85
N ALA A 141 19.92 19.12 19.16
CA ALA A 141 20.55 18.72 17.92
C ALA A 141 20.29 19.76 16.81
N PRO A 142 21.27 20.03 15.92
CA PRO A 142 21.06 20.90 14.78
C PRO A 142 20.03 20.30 13.82
N ALA A 143 19.25 21.16 13.14
CA ALA A 143 18.40 20.73 12.05
C ALA A 143 19.26 20.07 10.95
N GLY A 144 18.73 18.97 10.35
CA GLY A 144 19.46 18.24 9.31
C GLY A 144 20.65 17.40 9.81
N ALA A 145 20.76 17.16 11.12
CA ALA A 145 21.77 16.25 11.66
C ALA A 145 21.60 14.84 11.06
N ALA A 146 22.69 14.25 10.59
CA ALA A 146 22.68 12.91 10.03
C ALA A 146 22.67 11.86 11.15
N TYR A 147 21.72 10.90 11.05
CA TYR A 147 21.58 9.82 12.03
C TYR A 147 21.71 8.46 11.37
N THR A 148 22.23 7.49 12.14
CA THR A 148 22.16 6.05 11.87
C THR A 148 21.84 5.33 13.16
N VAL A 149 21.16 4.19 13.08
CA VAL A 149 20.87 3.32 14.22
C VAL A 149 21.51 1.95 14.04
N ARG A 150 21.96 1.36 15.16
CA ARG A 150 22.52 0.00 15.20
C ARG A 150 21.73 -0.83 16.19
N ALA A 151 21.24 -1.98 15.77
CA ALA A 151 20.71 -2.97 16.70
C ALA A 151 21.83 -3.53 17.57
N VAL A 152 21.51 -3.85 18.83
CA VAL A 152 22.42 -4.50 19.78
C VAL A 152 21.78 -5.84 20.17
N VAL A 153 22.40 -6.92 19.74
CA VAL A 153 21.93 -8.30 19.96
C VAL A 153 22.97 -9.02 20.81
N GLY A 154 22.57 -9.57 21.95
CA GLY A 154 23.50 -10.25 22.86
C GLY A 154 24.66 -9.37 23.33
N GLY A 155 24.45 -8.04 23.41
CA GLY A 155 25.48 -7.06 23.80
C GLY A 155 26.39 -6.61 22.66
N ALA A 156 26.26 -7.14 21.45
CA ALA A 156 27.06 -6.78 20.29
C ALA A 156 26.28 -5.90 19.30
N GLU A 157 26.87 -4.76 18.90
CA GLU A 157 26.31 -3.92 17.83
C GLU A 157 26.33 -4.63 16.48
N GLN A 158 25.25 -4.49 15.76
CA GLN A 158 25.10 -4.94 14.38
C GLN A 158 25.49 -3.82 13.38
N ALA A 159 25.39 -4.09 12.10
CA ALA A 159 25.62 -3.10 11.04
C ALA A 159 24.76 -1.84 11.25
N ALA A 160 25.29 -0.70 10.82
CA ALA A 160 24.53 0.55 10.83
C ALA A 160 23.38 0.48 9.82
N SER A 161 22.26 1.10 10.16
CA SER A 161 21.17 1.35 9.21
C SER A 161 21.63 2.26 8.06
N ALA A 162 20.81 2.36 7.04
CA ALA A 162 20.83 3.50 6.13
C ALA A 162 20.68 4.82 6.92
N PRO A 163 21.20 5.96 6.38
CA PRO A 163 21.00 7.27 7.00
C PRO A 163 19.51 7.65 7.10
N ALA A 164 19.16 8.38 8.17
CA ALA A 164 17.80 8.85 8.40
C ALA A 164 17.33 9.80 7.29
N LEU A 165 16.09 9.57 6.84
CA LEU A 165 15.37 10.55 6.03
C LEU A 165 15.03 11.78 6.88
N GLN A 166 15.11 12.97 6.29
CA GLN A 166 14.99 14.24 7.01
C GLN A 166 13.61 14.88 6.82
N PHE A 167 12.86 15.00 7.89
CA PHE A 167 11.57 15.67 7.96
C PHE A 167 11.74 17.04 8.63
N GLY A 168 12.51 17.92 7.97
CA GLY A 168 12.96 19.19 8.55
C GLY A 168 11.83 20.17 8.92
N SER A 169 10.68 20.07 8.26
CA SER A 169 9.46 20.85 8.54
C SER A 169 8.30 19.97 9.03
N GLY A 170 8.59 18.77 9.57
CA GLY A 170 7.59 17.80 9.97
C GLY A 170 7.08 16.94 8.81
N TYR A 171 7.62 17.13 7.61
CA TYR A 171 7.27 16.36 6.41
C TYR A 171 8.46 16.17 5.48
N LEU A 172 8.31 15.22 4.57
CA LEU A 172 9.18 14.95 3.43
C LEU A 172 8.37 15.08 2.14
N ASP A 173 8.88 15.83 1.16
CA ASP A 173 8.29 15.92 -0.17
C ASP A 173 8.95 14.94 -1.13
N VAL A 174 8.14 14.12 -1.80
CA VAL A 174 8.52 13.26 -2.91
C VAL A 174 8.10 13.95 -4.21
N PRO A 175 9.03 14.55 -4.97
CA PRO A 175 8.72 15.27 -6.21
C PRO A 175 8.05 14.37 -7.26
N LEU A 176 7.04 14.91 -7.94
CA LEU A 176 6.25 14.21 -8.94
C LEU A 176 6.38 14.84 -10.34
N GLN A 177 6.15 14.02 -11.37
CA GLN A 177 6.13 14.45 -12.76
C GLN A 177 4.70 14.34 -13.33
N ILE A 178 3.93 15.44 -13.25
CA ILE A 178 2.52 15.49 -13.68
C ILE A 178 2.41 15.05 -15.16
N PRO A 179 1.48 14.13 -15.50
CA PRO A 179 1.22 13.80 -16.91
C PRO A 179 0.73 15.02 -17.70
N PRO A 180 1.01 15.10 -18.99
CA PRO A 180 0.45 16.16 -19.81
C PRO A 180 -1.08 16.05 -19.88
N GLY A 181 -1.78 17.15 -19.76
CA GLY A 181 -3.20 17.22 -20.00
C GLY A 181 -3.56 16.94 -21.45
N GLY A 182 -4.83 16.89 -21.76
CA GLY A 182 -5.31 16.60 -23.08
C GLY A 182 -6.70 17.13 -23.34
N THR A 183 -7.29 16.69 -24.47
CA THR A 183 -8.66 17.02 -24.86
C THR A 183 -9.37 15.74 -25.27
N THR A 184 -10.59 15.53 -24.79
CA THR A 184 -11.42 14.39 -25.14
C THR A 184 -11.95 14.48 -26.58
N PRO A 185 -12.47 13.40 -27.16
CA PRO A 185 -13.15 13.44 -28.46
C PRO A 185 -14.33 14.44 -28.53
N SER A 186 -14.94 14.76 -27.37
CA SER A 186 -16.02 15.77 -27.29
C SER A 186 -15.51 17.20 -27.12
N GLY A 187 -14.20 17.43 -27.10
CA GLY A 187 -13.60 18.78 -26.96
C GLY A 187 -13.40 19.23 -25.52
N GLU A 188 -13.66 18.39 -24.51
CA GLU A 188 -13.42 18.70 -23.09
C GLU A 188 -11.92 18.64 -22.77
N ALA A 189 -11.32 19.76 -22.33
CA ALA A 189 -9.95 19.81 -21.88
C ALA A 189 -9.84 19.25 -20.45
N TYR A 190 -8.71 18.55 -20.17
CA TYR A 190 -8.45 18.00 -18.83
C TYR A 190 -6.97 18.11 -18.44
N THR A 191 -6.73 18.14 -17.17
CA THR A 191 -5.42 18.11 -16.51
C THR A 191 -5.36 16.92 -15.56
N TYR A 192 -4.26 16.73 -14.81
CA TYR A 192 -4.10 15.63 -13.88
C TYR A 192 -3.82 16.09 -12.47
N SER A 193 -4.33 15.34 -11.50
CA SER A 193 -3.94 15.40 -10.09
C SER A 193 -3.42 14.05 -9.63
N ALA A 194 -2.46 14.06 -8.70
CA ALA A 194 -2.06 12.87 -7.98
C ALA A 194 -3.26 12.35 -7.15
N ASN A 195 -3.53 11.05 -7.20
CA ASN A 195 -4.67 10.42 -6.54
C ASN A 195 -4.18 9.31 -5.61
N ASP A 196 -4.84 8.14 -5.58
CA ASP A 196 -4.50 7.06 -4.69
C ASP A 196 -3.06 6.57 -4.91
N ALA A 197 -2.40 6.25 -3.81
CA ALA A 197 -1.08 5.65 -3.81
C ALA A 197 -1.07 4.31 -3.05
N SER A 198 -0.07 3.51 -3.32
CA SER A 198 0.32 2.33 -2.55
C SER A 198 1.83 2.27 -2.49
N VAL A 199 2.37 1.37 -1.67
CA VAL A 199 3.81 1.19 -1.51
C VAL A 199 4.20 -0.27 -1.62
N GLY A 200 5.44 -0.51 -2.06
CA GLY A 200 6.13 -1.80 -2.05
C GLY A 200 7.62 -1.57 -2.20
N ASP A 201 8.42 -2.51 -1.76
CA ASP A 201 9.84 -2.57 -2.06
C ASP A 201 10.00 -3.05 -3.51
N LEU A 202 10.11 -2.10 -4.45
CA LEU A 202 10.13 -2.41 -5.89
C LEU A 202 11.51 -2.85 -6.39
N ASP A 203 12.58 -2.53 -5.69
CA ASP A 203 13.95 -2.85 -6.14
C ASP A 203 14.72 -3.81 -5.21
N GLY A 204 14.13 -4.18 -4.07
CA GLY A 204 14.67 -5.17 -3.13
C GLY A 204 15.68 -4.61 -2.14
N ASP A 205 15.67 -3.29 -1.88
CA ASP A 205 16.60 -2.65 -0.95
C ASP A 205 16.05 -2.54 0.49
N GLY A 206 14.83 -2.99 0.73
CA GLY A 206 14.12 -2.95 2.00
C GLY A 206 13.37 -1.65 2.28
N ARG A 207 13.34 -0.72 1.34
CA ARG A 207 12.60 0.54 1.42
C ARG A 207 11.41 0.52 0.49
N TYR A 208 10.42 1.31 0.82
CA TYR A 208 9.26 1.45 -0.02
C TYR A 208 9.46 2.51 -1.11
N GLU A 209 9.03 2.17 -2.32
CA GLU A 209 8.70 3.09 -3.40
C GLU A 209 7.20 3.34 -3.41
N PHE A 210 6.80 4.50 -3.93
CA PHE A 210 5.39 4.82 -4.17
C PHE A 210 4.96 4.40 -5.55
N VAL A 211 3.81 3.72 -5.62
CA VAL A 211 3.04 3.52 -6.84
C VAL A 211 1.82 4.43 -6.78
N LEU A 212 1.71 5.37 -7.71
CA LEU A 212 0.76 6.47 -7.71
C LEU A 212 -0.15 6.43 -8.93
N LYS A 213 -1.46 6.46 -8.71
CA LYS A 213 -2.47 6.67 -9.75
C LYS A 213 -2.66 8.17 -10.01
N TRP A 214 -2.67 8.55 -11.27
CA TRP A 214 -3.03 9.89 -11.72
C TRP A 214 -4.47 9.94 -12.19
N ASP A 215 -5.24 10.89 -11.66
CA ASP A 215 -6.64 11.07 -11.99
C ASP A 215 -6.83 12.29 -12.88
N PRO A 216 -7.44 12.12 -14.08
CA PRO A 216 -7.76 13.27 -14.93
C PRO A 216 -8.89 14.08 -14.32
N SER A 217 -8.85 15.41 -14.46
CA SER A 217 -9.83 16.35 -13.89
C SER A 217 -11.27 16.10 -14.39
N ASN A 218 -11.43 15.34 -15.45
CA ASN A 218 -12.71 14.94 -16.02
C ASN A 218 -13.08 13.47 -15.74
N SER A 219 -12.50 12.87 -14.72
CA SER A 219 -12.94 11.54 -14.25
C SER A 219 -14.43 11.54 -13.88
N LYS A 220 -15.07 10.40 -14.01
CA LYS A 220 -16.51 10.26 -13.88
C LYS A 220 -16.88 9.16 -12.89
N ASP A 221 -17.92 9.37 -12.10
CA ASP A 221 -18.63 8.25 -11.49
C ASP A 221 -19.23 7.35 -12.58
N ASN A 222 -19.42 6.09 -12.27
CA ASN A 222 -19.97 5.11 -13.21
C ASN A 222 -21.38 5.46 -13.69
N SER A 223 -22.17 6.20 -12.89
CA SER A 223 -23.49 6.68 -13.27
C SER A 223 -23.46 7.82 -14.29
N GLN A 224 -22.33 8.50 -14.45
CA GLN A 224 -22.20 9.70 -15.28
C GLN A 224 -21.68 9.35 -16.67
N SER A 225 -22.31 9.85 -17.72
CA SER A 225 -21.80 9.78 -19.09
C SER A 225 -20.66 10.75 -19.33
N GLY A 226 -19.91 10.54 -20.42
CA GLY A 226 -18.83 11.38 -20.88
C GLY A 226 -17.50 10.64 -21.02
N TYR A 227 -16.67 11.12 -21.93
CA TYR A 227 -15.29 10.64 -22.08
C TYR A 227 -14.43 11.09 -20.90
N THR A 228 -13.38 10.34 -20.61
CA THR A 228 -12.36 10.73 -19.61
C THR A 228 -10.97 10.75 -20.27
N GLY A 229 -10.03 11.45 -19.65
CA GLY A 229 -8.61 11.25 -19.92
C GLY A 229 -8.17 9.83 -19.58
N ASN A 230 -6.99 9.44 -20.06
CA ASN A 230 -6.38 8.15 -19.69
C ASN A 230 -6.02 8.15 -18.19
N VAL A 231 -6.04 6.99 -17.58
CA VAL A 231 -5.43 6.80 -16.26
C VAL A 231 -3.95 6.47 -16.44
N TYR A 232 -3.09 7.16 -15.72
CA TYR A 232 -1.67 6.80 -15.59
C TYR A 232 -1.38 6.23 -14.22
N VAL A 233 -0.42 5.31 -14.18
CA VAL A 233 0.15 4.79 -12.93
C VAL A 233 1.66 4.93 -13.02
N ASP A 234 2.25 5.60 -12.03
CA ASP A 234 3.68 5.87 -11.95
C ASP A 234 4.30 5.18 -10.74
N ALA A 235 5.59 4.84 -10.82
CA ALA A 235 6.38 4.52 -9.64
C ALA A 235 7.45 5.58 -9.38
N TYR A 236 7.65 5.89 -8.08
CA TYR A 236 8.61 6.89 -7.61
C TYR A 236 9.40 6.39 -6.42
N THR A 237 10.72 6.62 -6.42
CA THR A 237 11.53 6.51 -5.21
C THR A 237 11.19 7.63 -4.23
N LEU A 238 11.56 7.49 -2.96
CA LEU A 238 11.40 8.55 -1.94
C LEU A 238 12.14 9.86 -2.27
N THR A 239 13.09 9.82 -3.20
CA THR A 239 13.80 11.02 -3.70
C THR A 239 13.11 11.68 -4.90
N GLY A 240 11.97 11.15 -5.36
CA GLY A 240 11.21 11.68 -6.49
C GLY A 240 11.72 11.24 -7.87
N THR A 241 12.59 10.27 -7.93
CA THR A 241 12.96 9.65 -9.21
C THR A 241 11.81 8.80 -9.70
N ARG A 242 11.22 9.16 -10.86
CA ARG A 242 10.22 8.31 -11.49
C ARG A 242 10.89 7.11 -12.13
N LEU A 243 10.54 5.91 -11.69
CA LEU A 243 11.06 4.65 -12.22
C LEU A 243 10.40 4.34 -13.57
N TRP A 244 9.09 4.46 -13.64
CA TRP A 244 8.30 4.19 -14.84
C TRP A 244 6.95 4.90 -14.81
N ARG A 245 6.25 4.89 -15.96
CA ARG A 245 4.85 5.29 -16.14
C ARG A 245 4.14 4.27 -17.01
N ILE A 246 3.03 3.73 -16.50
CA ILE A 246 2.08 2.90 -17.24
C ILE A 246 0.94 3.80 -17.71
N ASP A 247 0.57 3.71 -19.00
CA ASP A 247 -0.61 4.36 -19.58
C ASP A 247 -1.69 3.30 -19.79
N LEU A 248 -2.80 3.36 -19.07
CA LEU A 248 -3.90 2.41 -19.21
C LEU A 248 -4.71 2.59 -20.51
N GLY A 249 -4.49 3.69 -21.22
CA GLY A 249 -5.08 3.94 -22.52
C GLY A 249 -6.56 4.31 -22.46
N ARG A 250 -7.12 4.53 -23.67
CA ARG A 250 -8.51 5.04 -23.82
C ARG A 250 -9.60 4.02 -23.47
N ASN A 251 -9.27 2.73 -23.40
CA ASN A 251 -10.21 1.65 -23.13
C ASN A 251 -10.30 1.27 -21.64
N ILE A 252 -9.67 2.07 -20.77
CA ILE A 252 -9.92 2.11 -19.33
C ILE A 252 -10.46 3.50 -18.99
N ARG A 253 -11.69 3.57 -18.49
CA ARG A 253 -12.31 4.82 -18.08
C ARG A 253 -11.74 5.29 -16.73
N ALA A 254 -11.66 6.59 -16.49
CA ALA A 254 -11.18 7.14 -15.23
C ALA A 254 -12.34 7.43 -14.24
N GLY A 255 -12.09 7.13 -12.97
CA GLY A 255 -13.00 7.35 -11.84
C GLY A 255 -12.69 6.39 -10.69
N ALA A 256 -13.29 6.60 -9.54
CA ALA A 256 -12.98 5.88 -8.31
C ALA A 256 -13.13 4.35 -8.39
N HIS A 257 -14.00 3.86 -9.27
CA HIS A 257 -14.35 2.43 -9.34
C HIS A 257 -13.71 1.66 -10.50
N TYR A 258 -13.00 2.34 -11.42
CA TYR A 258 -12.50 1.71 -12.65
C TYR A 258 -11.13 1.07 -12.54
N THR A 259 -10.21 1.69 -11.77
CA THR A 259 -8.83 1.23 -11.65
C THR A 259 -8.49 0.98 -10.19
N GLN A 260 -8.42 -0.29 -9.83
CA GLN A 260 -7.91 -0.79 -8.57
C GLN A 260 -6.56 -1.46 -8.86
N PHE A 261 -5.53 -1.15 -8.11
CA PHE A 261 -4.20 -1.73 -8.30
C PHE A 261 -3.65 -2.26 -6.99
N GLN A 262 -2.85 -3.31 -7.07
CA GLN A 262 -2.24 -3.94 -5.91
C GLN A 262 -0.72 -3.94 -6.07
N VAL A 263 0.00 -3.63 -4.99
CA VAL A 263 1.46 -3.59 -4.94
C VAL A 263 1.93 -4.52 -3.84
N TYR A 264 2.54 -5.63 -4.21
CA TYR A 264 2.95 -6.68 -3.27
C TYR A 264 3.99 -7.60 -3.90
N ASP A 265 4.86 -8.22 -3.09
CA ASP A 265 5.75 -9.30 -3.54
C ASP A 265 4.96 -10.61 -3.64
N TYR A 266 4.41 -10.91 -4.84
CA TYR A 266 3.57 -12.07 -5.05
C TYR A 266 4.35 -13.36 -5.31
N ASP A 267 5.55 -13.30 -5.88
CA ASP A 267 6.31 -14.50 -6.21
C ASP A 267 7.41 -14.85 -5.19
N GLY A 268 7.67 -13.95 -4.25
CA GLY A 268 8.59 -14.15 -3.15
C GLY A 268 10.04 -13.97 -3.56
N ASP A 269 10.33 -13.11 -4.52
CA ASP A 269 11.70 -12.79 -4.94
C ASP A 269 12.32 -11.63 -4.14
N GLY A 270 11.54 -11.01 -3.24
CA GLY A 270 11.93 -9.88 -2.40
C GLY A 270 11.70 -8.53 -3.07
N ARG A 271 10.93 -8.47 -4.17
CA ARG A 271 10.51 -7.26 -4.86
C ARG A 271 9.02 -7.29 -5.12
N ALA A 272 8.37 -6.15 -4.94
CA ALA A 272 6.95 -6.08 -5.18
C ALA A 272 6.63 -5.96 -6.68
N GLU A 273 5.62 -6.70 -7.12
CA GLU A 273 4.96 -6.53 -8.40
C GLU A 273 3.80 -5.55 -8.30
N VAL A 274 3.31 -5.11 -9.46
CA VAL A 274 2.12 -4.27 -9.60
C VAL A 274 1.09 -4.97 -10.47
N ALA A 275 -0.10 -5.22 -9.91
CA ALA A 275 -1.20 -5.88 -10.60
C ALA A 275 -2.37 -4.93 -10.82
N MET A 276 -2.94 -4.91 -12.03
CA MET A 276 -4.16 -4.15 -12.34
C MET A 276 -4.85 -4.63 -13.59
N LYS A 277 -6.11 -4.22 -13.73
CA LYS A 277 -6.88 -4.39 -14.96
C LYS A 277 -6.29 -3.54 -16.08
N THR A 278 -6.12 -4.14 -17.26
CA THR A 278 -5.69 -3.47 -18.50
C THR A 278 -6.66 -3.78 -19.64
N ALA A 279 -6.49 -3.12 -20.78
CA ALA A 279 -7.31 -3.30 -21.97
C ALA A 279 -6.48 -3.09 -23.24
N ASP A 280 -7.11 -3.22 -24.39
CA ASP A 280 -6.50 -2.87 -25.67
C ASP A 280 -5.92 -1.46 -25.65
N GLY A 281 -4.66 -1.33 -26.07
CA GLY A 281 -3.94 -0.07 -26.14
C GLY A 281 -3.29 0.39 -24.85
N SER A 282 -3.43 -0.35 -23.72
CA SER A 282 -2.63 -0.09 -22.51
C SER A 282 -1.14 -0.27 -22.82
N ARG A 283 -0.28 0.58 -22.20
CA ARG A 283 1.17 0.57 -22.41
C ARG A 283 1.89 0.39 -21.07
N SER A 284 2.80 -0.56 -21.04
CA SER A 284 3.67 -0.81 -19.88
C SER A 284 4.68 0.31 -19.66
N GLY A 285 5.38 0.27 -18.51
CA GLY A 285 6.49 1.18 -18.19
C GLY A 285 7.65 1.13 -19.20
N THR A 286 7.81 0.02 -19.90
CA THR A 286 8.81 -0.17 -20.98
C THR A 286 8.27 0.16 -22.38
N GLY A 287 7.01 0.62 -22.48
CA GLY A 287 6.37 1.00 -23.73
C GLY A 287 5.72 -0.15 -24.51
N GLN A 288 5.75 -1.38 -24.00
CA GLN A 288 5.06 -2.53 -24.60
C GLN A 288 3.55 -2.28 -24.60
N VAL A 289 2.90 -2.49 -25.75
CA VAL A 289 1.44 -2.39 -25.90
C VAL A 289 0.79 -3.71 -25.55
N ILE A 290 -0.30 -3.63 -24.75
CA ILE A 290 -1.16 -4.76 -24.43
C ILE A 290 -2.32 -4.75 -25.41
N GLY A 291 -2.59 -5.89 -26.04
CA GLY A 291 -3.67 -6.04 -27.01
C GLY A 291 -3.51 -5.19 -28.27
N ASN A 292 -4.60 -4.65 -28.79
CA ASN A 292 -4.64 -3.87 -30.03
C ASN A 292 -4.45 -2.36 -29.74
N ALA A 293 -3.33 -1.79 -30.18
CA ALA A 293 -2.99 -0.38 -29.98
C ALA A 293 -3.98 0.62 -30.62
N SER A 294 -4.65 0.23 -31.70
CA SER A 294 -5.55 1.11 -32.46
C SER A 294 -7.02 1.02 -32.03
N ALA A 295 -7.36 0.04 -31.20
CA ALA A 295 -8.74 -0.19 -30.79
C ALA A 295 -9.30 0.97 -29.95
N ASP A 296 -10.55 1.32 -30.20
CA ASP A 296 -11.35 2.25 -29.41
C ASP A 296 -12.72 1.62 -29.15
N HIS A 297 -12.93 1.15 -27.93
CA HIS A 297 -14.16 0.46 -27.53
C HIS A 297 -15.13 1.38 -26.79
N ARG A 298 -14.84 2.69 -26.71
CA ARG A 298 -15.73 3.67 -26.09
C ARG A 298 -16.96 3.88 -26.97
N ASN A 299 -18.14 3.86 -26.35
CA ASN A 299 -19.37 4.25 -27.05
C ASN A 299 -19.51 5.79 -27.05
N SER A 300 -20.56 6.30 -27.71
CA SER A 300 -20.82 7.74 -27.83
C SER A 300 -21.06 8.45 -26.50
N SER A 301 -21.43 7.70 -25.45
CA SER A 301 -21.58 8.20 -24.09
C SER A 301 -20.30 8.07 -23.23
N GLY A 302 -19.17 7.65 -23.83
CA GLY A 302 -17.89 7.53 -23.18
C GLY A 302 -17.71 6.26 -22.32
N TYR A 303 -18.66 5.35 -22.26
CA TYR A 303 -18.54 4.06 -21.57
C TYR A 303 -17.76 3.05 -22.42
N VAL A 304 -17.05 2.12 -21.76
CA VAL A 304 -16.36 1.00 -22.38
C VAL A 304 -17.09 -0.29 -22.06
N LEU A 305 -18.10 -0.62 -22.85
CA LEU A 305 -19.00 -1.77 -22.62
C LEU A 305 -18.72 -2.95 -23.58
N ALA A 306 -17.66 -2.85 -24.35
CA ALA A 306 -17.22 -3.87 -25.32
C ALA A 306 -15.69 -3.97 -25.32
N GLY A 307 -15.16 -4.90 -26.10
CA GLY A 307 -13.73 -5.15 -26.20
C GLY A 307 -13.18 -6.09 -25.13
N PRO A 308 -11.95 -6.58 -25.29
CA PRO A 308 -11.30 -7.47 -24.35
C PRO A 308 -10.89 -6.72 -23.09
N GLU A 309 -10.83 -7.46 -21.99
CA GLU A 309 -10.34 -7.01 -20.70
C GLU A 309 -9.25 -7.97 -20.26
N TYR A 310 -8.17 -7.43 -19.70
CA TYR A 310 -7.04 -8.23 -19.25
C TYR A 310 -6.71 -7.93 -17.79
N LEU A 311 -6.11 -8.90 -17.11
CA LEU A 311 -5.37 -8.72 -15.87
C LEU A 311 -3.89 -8.81 -16.20
N THR A 312 -3.13 -7.78 -15.85
CA THR A 312 -1.68 -7.74 -16.11
C THR A 312 -0.91 -7.59 -14.80
N MET A 313 0.11 -8.42 -14.64
CA MET A 313 1.15 -8.30 -13.64
C MET A 313 2.35 -7.60 -14.26
N PHE A 314 2.83 -6.56 -13.58
CA PHE A 314 3.98 -5.77 -14.01
C PHE A 314 5.12 -5.93 -13.01
N ASP A 315 6.34 -5.97 -13.51
CA ASP A 315 7.57 -5.85 -12.73
C ASP A 315 7.62 -4.51 -12.01
N GLY A 316 7.74 -4.53 -10.69
CA GLY A 316 7.69 -3.32 -9.88
C GLY A 316 8.84 -2.34 -10.15
N ARG A 317 10.02 -2.84 -10.48
CA ARG A 317 11.21 -2.02 -10.72
C ARG A 317 11.17 -1.30 -12.06
N THR A 318 10.64 -1.92 -13.10
CA THR A 318 10.72 -1.44 -14.49
C THR A 318 9.37 -1.11 -15.12
N GLY A 319 8.25 -1.56 -14.53
CA GLY A 319 6.93 -1.50 -15.14
C GLY A 319 6.78 -2.38 -16.37
N ALA A 320 7.67 -3.36 -16.60
CA ALA A 320 7.57 -4.31 -17.70
C ALA A 320 6.42 -5.29 -17.48
N VAL A 321 5.81 -5.78 -18.56
CA VAL A 321 4.79 -6.86 -18.46
C VAL A 321 5.47 -8.17 -18.09
N LEU A 322 5.05 -8.77 -16.97
CA LEU A 322 5.47 -10.12 -16.55
C LEU A 322 4.48 -11.18 -17.04
N SER A 323 3.18 -10.94 -16.85
CA SER A 323 2.12 -11.86 -17.25
C SER A 323 0.84 -11.11 -17.58
N THR A 324 0.13 -11.53 -18.62
CA THR A 324 -1.19 -11.00 -18.98
C THR A 324 -2.13 -12.16 -19.25
N VAL A 325 -3.30 -12.14 -18.61
CA VAL A 325 -4.38 -13.12 -18.82
C VAL A 325 -5.70 -12.39 -19.09
N ASN A 326 -6.70 -13.12 -19.59
CA ASN A 326 -8.05 -12.56 -19.67
C ASN A 326 -8.55 -12.18 -18.26
N TYR A 327 -9.18 -11.02 -18.15
CA TYR A 327 -9.70 -10.56 -16.87
C TYR A 327 -10.84 -11.45 -16.39
N ASP A 328 -10.73 -11.98 -15.20
CA ASP A 328 -11.81 -12.62 -14.45
C ASP A 328 -11.94 -11.86 -13.12
N PRO A 329 -13.10 -11.31 -12.82
CA PRO A 329 -14.46 -11.53 -13.35
C PRO A 329 -14.73 -10.87 -14.71
N PRO A 330 -15.16 -11.62 -15.74
CA PRO A 330 -15.42 -11.09 -17.08
C PRO A 330 -16.65 -10.18 -17.11
N ARG A 331 -16.67 -9.21 -18.03
CA ARG A 331 -17.84 -8.32 -18.24
C ARG A 331 -19.10 -9.11 -18.52
N GLY A 332 -19.04 -10.06 -19.42
CA GLY A 332 -20.19 -10.81 -19.87
C GLY A 332 -21.30 -9.89 -20.42
N THR A 333 -22.55 -10.24 -20.13
CA THR A 333 -23.70 -9.41 -20.50
C THR A 333 -23.84 -8.26 -19.51
N VAL A 334 -23.77 -7.01 -19.99
CA VAL A 334 -23.79 -5.79 -19.15
C VAL A 334 -25.00 -5.75 -18.21
N SER A 335 -26.19 -6.09 -18.74
CA SER A 335 -27.43 -6.07 -17.94
C SER A 335 -27.47 -7.11 -16.81
N SER A 336 -26.60 -8.12 -16.82
CA SER A 336 -26.54 -9.10 -15.73
C SER A 336 -25.96 -8.52 -14.43
N TRP A 337 -25.42 -7.30 -14.47
CA TRP A 337 -24.86 -6.59 -13.33
C TRP A 337 -25.82 -5.60 -12.67
N GLY A 338 -27.08 -5.46 -13.20
CA GLY A 338 -28.13 -4.65 -12.60
C GLY A 338 -28.59 -3.45 -13.43
N ASP A 339 -27.83 -3.06 -14.48
CA ASP A 339 -28.26 -2.08 -15.47
C ASP A 339 -27.64 -2.36 -16.84
N SER A 340 -28.09 -1.67 -17.89
CA SER A 340 -27.61 -1.89 -19.26
C SER A 340 -26.76 -0.74 -19.80
N TYR A 341 -26.54 0.34 -19.02
CA TYR A 341 -25.85 1.53 -19.50
C TYR A 341 -24.41 1.67 -18.97
N GLY A 342 -24.00 0.85 -17.99
CA GLY A 342 -22.62 0.76 -17.55
C GLY A 342 -22.33 1.27 -16.13
N ASN A 343 -23.34 1.62 -15.32
CA ASN A 343 -23.12 2.01 -13.94
C ASN A 343 -22.67 0.84 -13.06
N ARG A 344 -23.28 -0.33 -13.20
CA ARG A 344 -23.07 -1.47 -12.29
C ARG A 344 -21.95 -2.41 -12.75
N VAL A 345 -21.75 -2.56 -14.06
CA VAL A 345 -20.80 -3.52 -14.63
C VAL A 345 -19.32 -3.18 -14.33
N ASP A 346 -18.97 -1.91 -14.23
CA ASP A 346 -17.59 -1.46 -14.06
C ASP A 346 -17.31 -1.01 -12.62
N ARG A 347 -17.87 -1.69 -11.65
CA ARG A 347 -17.65 -1.51 -10.21
C ARG A 347 -16.65 -2.58 -9.75
N PHE A 348 -15.34 -2.19 -9.65
CA PHE A 348 -14.24 -3.10 -9.33
C PHE A 348 -13.74 -2.90 -7.91
N LEU A 349 -13.32 -4.00 -7.27
CA LEU A 349 -12.51 -4.01 -6.06
C LEU A 349 -11.29 -4.91 -6.30
N ALA A 350 -10.23 -4.70 -5.53
CA ALA A 350 -9.05 -5.55 -5.54
C ALA A 350 -8.47 -5.70 -4.13
N GLY A 351 -7.71 -6.76 -3.92
CA GLY A 351 -7.04 -7.01 -2.65
C GLY A 351 -5.89 -8.00 -2.78
N THR A 352 -5.18 -8.18 -1.70
CA THR A 352 -4.12 -9.19 -1.53
C THR A 352 -4.47 -10.02 -0.30
N ALA A 353 -4.39 -11.36 -0.40
CA ALA A 353 -4.79 -12.26 0.67
C ALA A 353 -3.86 -13.48 0.76
N TYR A 354 -3.61 -13.97 1.96
CA TYR A 354 -2.85 -15.19 2.21
C TYR A 354 -3.77 -16.42 2.25
N LEU A 355 -4.31 -16.79 1.07
CA LEU A 355 -5.28 -17.88 0.92
C LEU A 355 -4.68 -19.28 1.13
N ASP A 356 -3.38 -19.44 1.12
CA ASP A 356 -2.70 -20.71 1.46
C ASP A 356 -2.07 -20.68 2.85
N GLY A 357 -2.21 -19.57 3.59
CA GLY A 357 -1.60 -19.35 4.90
C GLY A 357 -0.08 -19.16 4.85
N GLN A 358 0.51 -18.99 3.67
CA GLN A 358 1.96 -18.82 3.54
C GLN A 358 2.37 -17.73 2.55
N ARG A 359 1.69 -17.62 1.40
CA ARG A 359 2.06 -16.72 0.30
C ARG A 359 0.90 -15.87 -0.15
N PRO A 360 1.14 -14.63 -0.58
CA PRO A 360 0.10 -13.76 -1.05
C PRO A 360 -0.52 -14.24 -2.36
N SER A 361 -1.83 -14.08 -2.47
CA SER A 361 -2.63 -14.25 -3.68
C SER A 361 -3.30 -12.93 -4.02
N LEU A 362 -3.50 -12.66 -5.30
CA LEU A 362 -4.18 -11.47 -5.80
C LEU A 362 -5.69 -11.73 -5.89
N ILE A 363 -6.49 -10.79 -5.38
CA ILE A 363 -7.95 -10.81 -5.44
C ILE A 363 -8.40 -9.72 -6.41
N MET A 364 -9.23 -10.10 -7.39
CA MET A 364 -9.90 -9.19 -8.31
C MET A 364 -11.40 -9.41 -8.25
N ALA A 365 -12.18 -8.33 -8.09
CA ALA A 365 -13.63 -8.42 -7.93
C ALA A 365 -14.35 -7.44 -8.84
N ARG A 366 -15.58 -7.81 -9.23
CA ARG A 366 -16.51 -7.00 -10.01
C ARG A 366 -17.90 -7.12 -9.45
N GLY A 367 -18.58 -5.98 -9.29
CA GLY A 367 -19.96 -5.88 -8.86
C GLY A 367 -20.14 -6.04 -7.35
N TYR A 368 -21.06 -5.29 -6.78
CA TYR A 368 -21.39 -5.36 -5.35
C TYR A 368 -22.83 -4.89 -5.03
N TYR A 369 -23.53 -4.26 -5.97
CA TYR A 369 -24.91 -3.83 -5.78
C TYR A 369 -25.96 -4.93 -6.04
N THR A 370 -25.60 -5.88 -6.93
CA THR A 370 -26.45 -7.02 -7.28
C THR A 370 -25.58 -8.26 -7.38
N ARG A 371 -25.16 -8.66 -8.59
CA ARG A 371 -24.18 -9.72 -8.79
C ARG A 371 -22.84 -9.29 -8.22
N ALA A 372 -22.18 -10.18 -7.49
CA ALA A 372 -20.81 -10.06 -7.00
C ALA A 372 -19.98 -11.24 -7.51
N VAL A 373 -18.86 -10.96 -8.16
CA VAL A 373 -17.92 -11.99 -8.63
C VAL A 373 -16.53 -11.64 -8.15
N ILE A 374 -15.86 -12.60 -7.53
CA ILE A 374 -14.54 -12.46 -6.94
C ILE A 374 -13.66 -13.58 -7.49
N ALA A 375 -12.50 -13.22 -8.04
CA ALA A 375 -11.52 -14.17 -8.56
C ALA A 375 -10.21 -14.05 -7.79
N ALA A 376 -9.64 -15.18 -7.39
CA ALA A 376 -8.34 -15.28 -6.76
C ALA A 376 -7.29 -15.83 -7.74
N TRP A 377 -6.10 -15.22 -7.68
CA TRP A 377 -4.99 -15.52 -8.59
C TRP A 377 -3.71 -15.70 -7.81
N ASP A 378 -2.91 -16.69 -8.19
CA ASP A 378 -1.53 -16.83 -7.76
C ASP A 378 -0.59 -16.34 -8.86
N PHE A 379 0.41 -15.53 -8.49
CA PHE A 379 1.53 -15.24 -9.38
C PHE A 379 2.76 -16.00 -8.89
N ARG A 380 3.21 -16.94 -9.68
CA ARG A 380 4.34 -17.82 -9.35
C ARG A 380 5.14 -18.12 -10.61
N ASN A 381 6.47 -18.08 -10.49
CA ASN A 381 7.38 -18.38 -11.60
C ASN A 381 7.05 -17.56 -12.87
N GLY A 382 6.71 -16.27 -12.71
CA GLY A 382 6.38 -15.36 -13.79
C GLY A 382 5.01 -15.60 -14.46
N THR A 383 4.12 -16.37 -13.84
CA THR A 383 2.83 -16.74 -14.44
C THR A 383 1.66 -16.49 -13.47
N LEU A 384 0.62 -15.79 -13.96
CA LEU A 384 -0.67 -15.68 -13.30
C LEU A 384 -1.48 -16.96 -13.50
N THR A 385 -1.88 -17.60 -12.41
CA THR A 385 -2.72 -18.81 -12.40
C THR A 385 -3.95 -18.57 -11.54
N LYS A 386 -5.13 -18.79 -12.10
CA LYS A 386 -6.38 -18.64 -11.34
C LYS A 386 -6.53 -19.76 -10.34
N ARG A 387 -6.81 -19.39 -9.07
CA ARG A 387 -7.08 -20.32 -7.96
C ARG A 387 -8.54 -20.77 -7.98
N TRP A 388 -9.45 -19.79 -7.91
CA TRP A 388 -10.88 -19.99 -7.92
C TRP A 388 -11.61 -18.73 -8.36
N THR A 389 -12.90 -18.86 -8.68
CA THR A 389 -13.83 -17.76 -8.91
C THR A 389 -15.12 -18.03 -8.12
N PHE A 390 -15.49 -17.09 -7.26
CA PHE A 390 -16.80 -17.01 -6.62
C PHE A 390 -17.75 -16.17 -7.46
N ASP A 391 -18.97 -16.62 -7.67
CA ASP A 391 -20.03 -15.88 -8.36
C ASP A 391 -21.34 -16.00 -7.56
N SER A 392 -21.91 -14.88 -7.13
CA SER A 392 -23.18 -14.86 -6.39
C SER A 392 -24.36 -15.41 -7.20
N ASN A 393 -24.26 -15.46 -8.54
CA ASN A 393 -25.28 -16.07 -9.40
C ASN A 393 -25.13 -17.60 -9.53
N ALA A 394 -24.04 -18.18 -9.04
CA ALA A 394 -23.90 -19.63 -9.01
C ALA A 394 -24.84 -20.26 -7.96
N SER A 395 -25.19 -21.52 -8.20
CA SER A 395 -26.06 -22.28 -7.27
C SER A 395 -25.45 -22.32 -5.87
N GLY A 396 -26.23 -21.97 -4.85
CA GLY A 396 -25.83 -21.94 -3.46
C GLY A 396 -25.24 -20.58 -2.99
N ASN A 397 -24.91 -19.65 -3.89
CA ASN A 397 -24.22 -18.40 -3.56
C ASN A 397 -25.13 -17.16 -3.53
N SER A 398 -26.42 -17.30 -3.85
CA SER A 398 -27.34 -16.17 -4.02
C SER A 398 -27.49 -15.27 -2.78
N ALA A 399 -27.19 -15.78 -1.59
CA ALA A 399 -27.19 -15.01 -0.36
C ALA A 399 -26.10 -13.90 -0.32
N ALA A 400 -25.10 -13.95 -1.20
CA ALA A 400 -24.09 -12.91 -1.34
C ALA A 400 -24.47 -11.80 -2.33
N ALA A 401 -25.53 -11.99 -3.13
CA ALA A 401 -25.96 -10.98 -4.09
C ALA A 401 -26.46 -9.71 -3.38
N GLY A 402 -25.96 -8.54 -3.80
CA GLY A 402 -26.28 -7.25 -3.20
C GLY A 402 -25.69 -7.00 -1.82
N GLN A 403 -24.72 -7.79 -1.39
CA GLN A 403 -24.11 -7.67 -0.07
C GLN A 403 -22.75 -6.97 -0.06
N GLY A 404 -22.17 -6.67 -1.21
CA GLY A 404 -20.84 -6.05 -1.29
C GLY A 404 -20.84 -4.58 -0.88
N ASN A 405 -19.66 -4.07 -0.47
CA ASN A 405 -19.43 -2.67 -0.17
C ASN A 405 -18.70 -1.95 -1.31
N HIS A 406 -18.52 -0.62 -1.16
CA HIS A 406 -17.55 0.15 -1.94
C HIS A 406 -16.09 -0.07 -1.47
N SER A 407 -15.86 -1.01 -0.61
CA SER A 407 -14.55 -1.43 -0.07
C SER A 407 -14.61 -2.92 0.26
N LEU A 408 -13.47 -3.51 0.54
CA LEU A 408 -13.36 -4.84 1.13
C LEU A 408 -12.41 -4.79 2.32
N SER A 409 -12.44 -5.82 3.14
CA SER A 409 -11.40 -6.08 4.15
C SER A 409 -10.93 -7.52 4.01
N ILE A 410 -9.67 -7.78 4.36
CA ILE A 410 -9.08 -9.11 4.27
C ILE A 410 -8.40 -9.42 5.60
N ALA A 411 -8.80 -10.52 6.22
CA ALA A 411 -8.33 -10.96 7.53
C ALA A 411 -8.56 -12.46 7.71
N ASP A 412 -7.81 -13.10 8.61
CA ASP A 412 -8.07 -14.46 9.12
C ASP A 412 -9.23 -14.37 10.13
N VAL A 413 -10.48 -14.41 9.63
CA VAL A 413 -11.66 -14.19 10.49
C VAL A 413 -12.09 -15.44 11.25
N ASP A 414 -11.74 -16.63 10.77
CA ASP A 414 -12.13 -17.90 11.41
C ASP A 414 -11.02 -18.57 12.23
N GLY A 415 -9.80 -18.01 12.14
CA GLY A 415 -8.65 -18.41 12.96
C GLY A 415 -7.95 -19.69 12.46
N ASP A 416 -8.09 -20.02 11.17
CA ASP A 416 -7.47 -21.20 10.57
C ASP A 416 -6.05 -20.95 10.02
N GLY A 417 -5.59 -19.68 10.06
CA GLY A 417 -4.29 -19.22 9.57
C GLY A 417 -4.28 -18.84 8.10
N ARG A 418 -5.45 -18.68 7.48
CA ARG A 418 -5.64 -18.18 6.12
C ARG A 418 -6.56 -16.98 6.15
N GLN A 419 -6.54 -16.19 5.12
CA GLN A 419 -7.33 -14.95 5.12
C GLN A 419 -8.57 -15.07 4.25
N GLU A 420 -9.69 -14.57 4.75
CA GLU A 420 -10.98 -14.45 4.10
C GLU A 420 -11.18 -13.05 3.52
N ILE A 421 -12.08 -12.95 2.55
CA ILE A 421 -12.49 -11.71 1.91
C ILE A 421 -13.84 -11.26 2.48
N VAL A 422 -13.81 -10.29 3.40
CA VAL A 422 -15.01 -9.62 3.92
C VAL A 422 -15.46 -8.59 2.90
N TYR A 423 -16.44 -8.99 2.07
CA TYR A 423 -16.84 -8.24 0.88
C TYR A 423 -17.96 -7.22 1.16
N GLY A 424 -18.34 -7.05 2.41
CA GLY A 424 -19.43 -6.18 2.87
C GLY A 424 -20.32 -6.93 3.86
N ALA A 425 -21.60 -7.13 3.54
CA ALA A 425 -22.50 -7.93 4.36
C ALA A 425 -22.41 -9.46 4.06
N ALA A 426 -21.36 -9.88 3.39
CA ALA A 426 -21.01 -11.27 3.12
C ALA A 426 -19.49 -11.47 3.14
N THR A 427 -19.05 -12.67 3.54
CA THR A 427 -17.63 -13.05 3.58
C THR A 427 -17.41 -14.30 2.73
N ILE A 428 -16.35 -14.26 1.95
CA ILE A 428 -15.90 -15.37 1.11
C ILE A 428 -14.67 -15.98 1.76
N ASP A 429 -14.72 -17.28 2.00
CA ASP A 429 -13.71 -18.11 2.60
C ASP A 429 -12.46 -18.22 1.69
N ASP A 430 -11.29 -18.56 2.24
CA ASP A 430 -10.00 -18.74 1.55
C ASP A 430 -10.10 -19.67 0.34
N ASN A 431 -11.03 -20.63 0.41
CA ASN A 431 -11.29 -21.63 -0.62
C ASN A 431 -12.31 -21.20 -1.70
N GLY A 432 -12.77 -19.94 -1.66
CA GLY A 432 -13.71 -19.36 -2.62
C GLY A 432 -15.18 -19.76 -2.39
N ARG A 433 -15.56 -20.22 -1.21
CA ARG A 433 -16.95 -20.51 -0.83
C ARG A 433 -17.52 -19.35 0.00
N LEU A 434 -18.85 -19.22 0.01
CA LEU A 434 -19.52 -18.31 0.93
C LEU A 434 -19.35 -18.82 2.37
N LEU A 435 -18.69 -18.05 3.21
CA LEU A 435 -18.56 -18.35 4.64
C LEU A 435 -19.85 -17.97 5.37
N TRP A 436 -20.28 -16.72 5.22
CA TRP A 436 -21.54 -16.23 5.77
C TRP A 436 -22.08 -15.03 4.98
N SER A 437 -23.38 -14.76 5.18
CA SER A 437 -24.03 -13.54 4.72
C SER A 437 -25.06 -13.10 5.77
N THR A 438 -25.04 -11.82 6.12
CA THR A 438 -26.02 -11.24 7.07
C THR A 438 -27.33 -10.89 6.39
N GLY A 439 -27.36 -10.74 5.06
CA GLY A 439 -28.52 -10.27 4.32
C GLY A 439 -28.84 -8.79 4.56
N LEU A 440 -27.95 -8.02 5.19
CA LEU A 440 -28.19 -6.61 5.55
C LEU A 440 -27.85 -5.61 4.44
N GLY A 441 -27.41 -6.11 3.27
CA GLY A 441 -27.30 -5.33 2.06
C GLY A 441 -26.00 -4.53 1.90
N HIS A 442 -25.99 -3.76 0.83
CA HIS A 442 -24.88 -2.93 0.37
C HIS A 442 -24.52 -1.79 1.36
N GLY A 443 -23.28 -1.27 1.27
CA GLY A 443 -22.82 -0.12 2.04
C GLY A 443 -21.45 0.40 1.62
N ASP A 444 -21.00 1.46 2.28
CA ASP A 444 -19.83 2.24 1.84
C ASP A 444 -18.54 1.87 2.57
N ALA A 445 -18.61 1.51 3.85
CA ALA A 445 -17.44 1.28 4.68
C ALA A 445 -17.58 0.05 5.57
N GLY A 446 -16.48 -0.60 5.86
CA GLY A 446 -16.40 -1.72 6.78
C GLY A 446 -15.00 -1.84 7.37
N HIS A 447 -14.92 -2.23 8.64
CA HIS A 447 -13.69 -2.31 9.41
C HIS A 447 -13.63 -3.65 10.12
N VAL A 448 -12.63 -4.47 9.77
CA VAL A 448 -12.33 -5.75 10.44
C VAL A 448 -11.08 -5.60 11.28
N GLY A 449 -11.15 -5.98 12.53
CA GLY A 449 -10.02 -5.97 13.46
C GLY A 449 -10.40 -6.62 14.79
N ASP A 450 -9.45 -6.76 15.68
CA ASP A 450 -9.69 -7.03 17.08
C ASP A 450 -10.21 -5.72 17.71
N LEU A 451 -11.52 -5.51 17.64
CA LEU A 451 -12.19 -4.27 18.09
C LEU A 451 -12.74 -4.41 19.52
N ASP A 452 -12.99 -5.63 19.97
CA ASP A 452 -13.43 -5.96 21.34
C ASP A 452 -12.43 -6.92 22.01
N PRO A 453 -11.37 -6.41 22.67
CA PRO A 453 -10.34 -7.25 23.29
C PRO A 453 -10.85 -8.14 24.42
N SER A 454 -12.11 -7.99 24.84
CA SER A 454 -12.76 -8.88 25.82
C SER A 454 -13.30 -10.17 25.19
N ARG A 455 -13.30 -10.28 23.87
CA ARG A 455 -13.79 -11.43 23.08
C ARG A 455 -12.63 -12.08 22.31
N PRO A 456 -12.63 -13.38 22.12
CA PRO A 456 -11.67 -14.01 21.22
C PRO A 456 -12.10 -13.83 19.75
N GLY A 457 -11.14 -13.57 18.87
CA GLY A 457 -11.36 -13.41 17.43
C GLY A 457 -11.49 -11.95 17.01
N LEU A 458 -11.95 -11.72 15.80
CA LEU A 458 -12.09 -10.40 15.19
C LEU A 458 -13.57 -9.98 15.15
N GLU A 459 -13.79 -8.69 15.17
CA GLU A 459 -15.10 -8.09 14.93
C GLU A 459 -15.12 -7.34 13.60
N TYR A 460 -16.34 -7.11 13.15
CA TYR A 460 -16.62 -6.36 11.93
C TYR A 460 -17.64 -5.26 12.19
N PHE A 461 -17.23 -4.01 12.01
CA PHE A 461 -18.15 -2.86 11.98
C PHE A 461 -18.44 -2.46 10.54
N LYS A 462 -19.73 -2.26 10.21
CA LYS A 462 -20.18 -1.89 8.85
C LYS A 462 -21.20 -0.76 8.89
N VAL A 463 -21.13 0.12 7.90
CA VAL A 463 -22.17 1.11 7.60
C VAL A 463 -22.96 0.72 6.34
N SER A 464 -24.26 1.01 6.33
CA SER A 464 -25.19 0.61 5.27
C SER A 464 -25.67 1.80 4.44
N GLU A 465 -25.94 1.58 3.16
CA GLU A 465 -26.52 2.56 2.25
C GLU A 465 -28.05 2.42 2.15
N GLU A 466 -28.58 1.27 2.51
CA GLU A 466 -30.00 0.94 2.35
C GLU A 466 -30.86 1.49 3.51
N SER A 467 -31.83 2.34 3.20
CA SER A 467 -32.67 3.02 4.19
C SER A 467 -33.61 2.08 4.98
N SER A 468 -33.89 0.88 4.49
CA SER A 468 -34.70 -0.13 5.17
C SER A 468 -33.91 -1.04 6.12
N ARG A 469 -32.60 -0.89 6.18
CA ARG A 469 -31.69 -1.70 6.98
C ARG A 469 -31.09 -0.89 8.12
N PRO A 470 -30.53 -1.53 9.17
CA PRO A 470 -29.73 -0.82 10.17
C PRO A 470 -28.68 0.07 9.51
N SER A 471 -28.58 1.34 9.92
CA SER A 471 -27.61 2.27 9.32
C SER A 471 -26.17 1.90 9.61
N SER A 472 -25.90 1.18 10.71
CA SER A 472 -24.64 0.52 11.01
C SER A 472 -24.84 -0.67 11.92
N TRP A 473 -23.91 -1.59 11.91
CA TRP A 473 -23.94 -2.78 12.75
C TRP A 473 -22.53 -3.29 13.06
N PHE A 474 -22.43 -4.04 14.17
CA PHE A 474 -21.22 -4.62 14.70
C PHE A 474 -21.44 -6.14 14.84
N ALA A 475 -20.55 -6.94 14.33
CA ALA A 475 -20.72 -8.38 14.24
C ALA A 475 -19.44 -9.12 14.66
N ASP A 476 -19.62 -10.35 15.07
CA ASP A 476 -18.55 -11.36 15.11
C ASP A 476 -18.09 -11.65 13.69
N ALA A 477 -16.83 -11.40 13.37
CA ALA A 477 -16.32 -11.50 12.00
C ALA A 477 -16.23 -12.95 11.49
N ARG A 478 -16.10 -13.92 12.39
CA ARG A 478 -16.04 -15.35 12.07
C ARG A 478 -17.38 -15.90 11.55
N THR A 479 -18.48 -15.43 12.15
CA THR A 479 -19.80 -16.04 11.93
C THR A 479 -20.81 -15.12 11.24
N GLY A 480 -20.52 -13.81 11.17
CA GLY A 480 -21.49 -12.80 10.74
C GLY A 480 -22.61 -12.55 11.76
N GLN A 481 -22.53 -13.10 12.98
CA GLN A 481 -23.52 -12.87 14.03
C GLN A 481 -23.54 -11.41 14.46
N ILE A 482 -24.68 -10.75 14.28
CA ILE A 482 -24.83 -9.35 14.73
C ILE A 482 -24.82 -9.30 16.25
N LEU A 483 -23.88 -8.56 16.80
CA LEU A 483 -23.72 -8.30 18.24
C LEU A 483 -24.57 -7.11 18.67
N TRP A 484 -24.59 -6.06 17.85
CA TRP A 484 -25.50 -4.93 18.00
C TRP A 484 -25.71 -4.21 16.65
N SER A 485 -26.75 -3.42 16.55
CA SER A 485 -27.04 -2.61 15.39
C SER A 485 -27.78 -1.33 15.77
N THR A 486 -27.67 -0.31 14.92
CA THR A 486 -28.41 0.94 15.05
C THR A 486 -29.79 0.84 14.39
N ALA A 487 -30.63 1.84 14.60
CA ALA A 487 -31.89 1.96 13.87
C ALA A 487 -31.66 2.05 12.34
N ALA A 488 -32.69 1.71 11.57
CA ALA A 488 -32.68 1.94 10.15
C ALA A 488 -32.55 3.44 9.85
N GLY A 489 -31.78 3.77 8.81
CA GLY A 489 -31.49 5.13 8.39
C GLY A 489 -31.40 5.25 6.88
N GLY A 490 -31.02 6.42 6.38
CA GLY A 490 -30.71 6.64 4.97
C GLY A 490 -29.32 6.15 4.58
N ASP A 491 -28.88 6.60 3.41
CA ASP A 491 -27.49 6.43 2.95
C ASP A 491 -26.51 6.95 3.99
N ASN A 492 -25.73 6.03 4.57
CA ASN A 492 -24.78 6.29 5.65
C ASN A 492 -23.36 6.28 5.11
N GLY A 493 -23.10 7.14 4.17
CA GLY A 493 -21.89 7.20 3.32
C GLY A 493 -20.54 7.01 3.99
N ARG A 494 -20.39 7.18 5.31
CA ARG A 494 -19.14 6.96 6.07
C ARG A 494 -19.40 6.56 7.52
N GLY A 495 -18.44 5.82 8.06
CA GLY A 495 -18.33 5.46 9.47
C GLY A 495 -17.02 4.75 9.72
N VAL A 496 -16.56 4.80 10.94
CA VAL A 496 -15.27 4.25 11.39
C VAL A 496 -15.42 3.55 12.73
N SER A 497 -14.50 2.65 13.03
CA SER A 497 -14.40 1.95 14.32
C SER A 497 -12.93 1.80 14.69
N ALA A 498 -12.57 2.28 15.86
CA ALA A 498 -11.28 2.08 16.52
C ALA A 498 -11.34 2.59 17.95
N ASP A 499 -10.39 2.23 18.80
CA ASP A 499 -10.19 2.88 20.09
C ASP A 499 -9.69 4.31 19.87
N ILE A 500 -10.55 5.29 20.17
CA ILE A 500 -10.22 6.73 20.07
C ILE A 500 -10.29 7.43 21.43
N TRP A 501 -10.66 6.71 22.51
CA TRP A 501 -10.85 7.28 23.83
C TRP A 501 -10.55 6.30 24.95
N ALA A 502 -9.45 6.51 25.68
CA ALA A 502 -9.04 5.69 26.81
C ALA A 502 -10.07 5.61 27.97
N GLY A 503 -11.18 6.33 27.90
CA GLY A 503 -12.25 6.28 28.91
C GLY A 503 -13.28 5.15 28.71
N SER A 504 -13.16 4.38 27.63
CA SER A 504 -14.04 3.24 27.34
C SER A 504 -13.19 2.07 26.84
N PRO A 505 -13.35 0.85 27.37
CA PRO A 505 -12.57 -0.29 26.93
C PRO A 505 -12.94 -0.73 25.51
N GLY A 506 -11.94 -1.01 24.67
CA GLY A 506 -12.12 -1.47 23.29
C GLY A 506 -12.50 -0.34 22.32
N ALA A 507 -12.82 -0.70 21.09
CA ALA A 507 -13.07 0.28 20.04
C ALA A 507 -14.40 1.02 20.20
N GLU A 508 -14.40 2.29 19.90
CA GLU A 508 -15.60 3.05 19.62
C GLU A 508 -15.99 2.93 18.15
N SER A 509 -17.30 3.01 17.91
CA SER A 509 -17.88 2.98 16.56
C SER A 509 -18.87 4.13 16.36
N TRP A 510 -18.79 4.78 15.20
CA TRP A 510 -19.72 5.84 14.83
C TRP A 510 -19.83 6.00 13.32
N SER A 511 -20.88 6.69 12.90
CA SER A 511 -21.14 6.91 11.47
C SER A 511 -21.79 8.26 11.21
N SER A 512 -21.94 8.63 9.97
CA SER A 512 -22.61 9.89 9.59
C SER A 512 -24.07 9.90 10.04
N ALA A 513 -24.76 8.76 10.07
CA ALA A 513 -26.19 8.65 10.38
C ALA A 513 -26.51 8.58 11.87
N VAL A 514 -25.56 8.31 12.77
CA VAL A 514 -25.80 8.22 14.19
C VAL A 514 -25.51 9.54 14.92
N SER A 515 -26.16 9.79 16.04
CA SER A 515 -25.99 11.01 16.84
C SER A 515 -24.94 10.89 17.94
N GLY A 516 -24.52 9.68 18.31
CA GLY A 516 -23.61 9.41 19.41
C GLY A 516 -22.46 8.52 19.05
N LEU A 517 -21.54 8.34 20.00
CA LEU A 517 -20.41 7.43 19.96
C LEU A 517 -20.82 6.12 20.63
N ALA A 518 -20.72 5.00 19.92
CA ALA A 518 -21.05 3.69 20.47
C ALA A 518 -19.80 2.97 20.99
N ASN A 519 -19.90 2.34 22.17
CA ASN A 519 -18.86 1.41 22.63
C ASN A 519 -19.03 0.03 21.99
N ILE A 520 -18.16 -0.93 22.33
CA ILE A 520 -18.17 -2.33 21.84
C ILE A 520 -19.52 -3.05 22.06
N ARG A 521 -20.40 -2.55 22.94
CA ARG A 521 -21.74 -3.10 23.20
C ARG A 521 -22.86 -2.32 22.51
N GLY A 522 -22.53 -1.36 21.65
CA GLY A 522 -23.50 -0.50 20.97
C GLY A 522 -24.17 0.55 21.86
N GLN A 523 -23.69 0.74 23.09
CA GLN A 523 -24.21 1.74 24.01
C GLN A 523 -23.66 3.11 23.65
N ASN A 524 -24.51 4.12 23.61
CA ASN A 524 -24.09 5.50 23.43
C ASN A 524 -23.33 5.98 24.68
N ILE A 525 -22.06 6.32 24.52
CA ILE A 525 -21.17 6.76 25.59
C ILE A 525 -20.82 8.25 25.51
N GLY A 526 -21.41 8.97 24.57
CA GLY A 526 -21.21 10.42 24.48
C GLY A 526 -21.24 11.01 23.08
N ARG A 527 -20.58 12.14 22.94
CA ARG A 527 -20.49 12.89 21.69
C ARG A 527 -19.72 12.09 20.64
N LYS A 528 -20.29 11.93 19.44
CA LYS A 528 -19.51 11.41 18.31
C LYS A 528 -18.56 12.50 17.77
N PRO A 529 -17.40 12.12 17.21
CA PRO A 529 -16.56 13.02 16.45
C PRO A 529 -17.29 13.65 15.25
N SER A 530 -16.86 14.83 14.82
CA SER A 530 -17.34 15.43 13.55
C SER A 530 -16.79 14.70 12.33
N SER A 531 -15.59 14.15 12.43
CA SER A 531 -14.96 13.32 11.39
C SER A 531 -15.56 11.91 11.38
N THR A 532 -15.80 11.37 10.17
CA THR A 532 -16.27 9.99 9.95
C THR A 532 -15.51 9.30 8.81
N ASN A 533 -14.44 9.92 8.32
CA ASN A 533 -13.82 9.50 7.07
C ASN A 533 -12.62 8.57 7.26
N PHE A 534 -11.70 8.90 8.17
CA PHE A 534 -10.44 8.16 8.31
C PHE A 534 -9.85 8.29 9.72
N LEU A 535 -8.83 7.49 10.02
CA LEU A 535 -8.14 7.41 11.30
C LEU A 535 -6.63 7.21 11.07
N ALA A 536 -5.81 7.63 12.05
CA ALA A 536 -4.37 7.36 12.07
C ALA A 536 -3.86 7.26 13.50
N TRP A 537 -2.88 6.38 13.78
CA TRP A 537 -2.08 6.44 15.01
C TRP A 537 -1.01 7.52 14.84
N TRP A 538 -1.15 8.62 15.57
CA TRP A 538 -0.33 9.81 15.35
C TRP A 538 0.46 10.26 16.55
N ASP A 539 -0.16 10.39 17.72
CA ASP A 539 0.52 10.96 18.89
C ASP A 539 1.30 9.90 19.71
N GLY A 540 1.58 10.14 20.99
CA GLY A 540 2.46 9.30 21.79
C GLY A 540 1.80 8.10 22.45
N ASP A 541 0.47 8.04 22.48
CA ASP A 541 -0.30 6.95 23.10
C ASP A 541 -0.88 5.99 22.02
N PRO A 542 -1.40 4.81 22.41
CA PRO A 542 -1.93 3.85 21.45
C PRO A 542 -3.36 4.14 20.97
N VAL A 543 -4.02 5.19 21.49
CA VAL A 543 -5.36 5.60 21.09
C VAL A 543 -5.30 6.30 19.72
N ARG A 544 -6.22 5.96 18.81
CA ARG A 544 -6.15 6.38 17.40
C ARG A 544 -6.78 7.77 17.19
N GLU A 545 -6.15 8.61 16.38
CA GLU A 545 -6.61 9.95 16.05
C GLU A 545 -7.54 9.98 14.84
N LEU A 546 -8.36 11.05 14.82
CA LEU A 546 -9.29 11.38 13.73
C LEU A 546 -8.53 12.02 12.58
N LEU A 547 -8.61 11.43 11.38
CA LEU A 547 -8.01 11.96 10.16
C LEU A 547 -9.13 12.37 9.20
N ASP A 548 -9.22 13.66 8.84
CA ASP A 548 -10.22 14.16 7.92
C ASP A 548 -9.71 15.37 7.14
N GLY A 549 -9.96 15.40 5.82
CA GLY A 549 -9.41 16.43 4.96
C GLY A 549 -7.88 16.41 5.02
N THR A 550 -7.31 17.52 5.47
CA THR A 550 -5.85 17.68 5.64
C THR A 550 -5.49 17.98 7.10
N ARG A 551 -6.18 17.32 8.04
CA ARG A 551 -6.03 17.59 9.48
C ARG A 551 -6.08 16.28 10.28
N ILE A 552 -5.42 16.30 11.44
CA ILE A 552 -5.45 15.24 12.44
C ILE A 552 -5.91 15.86 13.77
N ASP A 553 -6.92 15.25 14.38
CA ASP A 553 -7.50 15.70 15.65
C ASP A 553 -7.52 14.55 16.66
N LYS A 554 -7.20 14.84 17.91
CA LYS A 554 -7.43 13.95 19.07
C LYS A 554 -8.85 14.08 19.56
N TYR A 555 -9.56 12.97 19.70
CA TYR A 555 -10.90 12.99 20.28
C TYR A 555 -10.89 13.46 21.74
N GLY A 556 -11.89 14.22 22.11
CA GLY A 556 -12.17 14.61 23.48
C GLY A 556 -13.67 14.68 23.73
N THR A 557 -14.14 14.30 24.91
CA THR A 557 -15.58 14.29 25.26
C THR A 557 -16.21 15.67 25.21
N GLY A 558 -15.43 16.73 25.45
CA GLY A 558 -15.87 18.14 25.38
C GLY A 558 -15.59 18.81 24.03
N GLY A 559 -14.87 18.16 23.13
CA GLY A 559 -14.44 18.71 21.82
C GLY A 559 -13.11 18.12 21.39
N ASP A 560 -12.86 18.09 20.08
CA ASP A 560 -11.64 17.53 19.51
C ASP A 560 -10.49 18.55 19.59
N THR A 561 -9.26 18.04 19.85
CA THR A 561 -8.05 18.87 19.90
C THR A 561 -7.25 18.69 18.61
N ARG A 562 -6.94 19.81 17.93
CA ARG A 562 -6.13 19.82 16.72
C ARG A 562 -4.68 19.44 17.01
N LEU A 563 -4.17 18.37 16.40
CA LEU A 563 -2.76 17.95 16.46
C LEU A 563 -1.99 18.41 15.23
N LEU A 564 -2.62 18.32 14.04
CA LEU A 564 -2.00 18.75 12.77
C LEU A 564 -3.04 19.44 11.87
N THR A 565 -2.63 20.58 11.30
CA THR A 565 -3.24 21.15 10.09
C THR A 565 -2.15 21.17 9.03
N ALA A 566 -2.25 20.29 8.04
CA ALA A 566 -1.30 20.23 6.96
C ALA A 566 -1.58 21.39 5.97
N SER A 567 -0.53 22.10 5.59
CA SER A 567 -0.60 23.24 4.66
C SER A 567 -0.16 22.86 3.26
N ASP A 568 -0.72 23.58 2.27
CA ASP A 568 -0.38 23.44 0.84
C ASP A 568 -0.56 22.02 0.28
N VAL A 569 -1.44 21.24 0.89
CA VAL A 569 -1.81 19.89 0.48
C VAL A 569 -3.31 19.77 0.25
N ALA A 570 -3.74 18.70 -0.40
CA ALA A 570 -5.14 18.41 -0.65
C ALA A 570 -5.44 16.93 -0.44
N SER A 571 -6.60 16.64 0.14
CA SER A 571 -7.15 15.29 0.24
C SER A 571 -7.79 14.86 -1.09
N ASN A 572 -8.06 13.56 -1.21
CA ASN A 572 -8.81 12.96 -2.30
C ASN A 572 -10.31 12.84 -1.95
N ASN A 573 -11.13 12.47 -2.92
CA ASN A 573 -12.51 11.99 -2.76
C ASN A 573 -13.54 13.00 -2.20
N GLY A 574 -13.25 14.28 -2.22
CA GLY A 574 -14.20 15.36 -1.89
C GLY A 574 -14.75 15.24 -0.47
N THR A 575 -16.07 15.06 -0.30
CA THR A 575 -16.73 14.95 1.00
C THR A 575 -16.39 13.65 1.75
N LYS A 576 -15.99 12.61 1.04
CA LYS A 576 -15.47 11.36 1.60
C LYS A 576 -13.94 11.43 1.68
N SER A 577 -13.45 12.52 2.24
CA SER A 577 -12.02 12.88 2.26
C SER A 577 -11.11 11.78 2.78
N THR A 578 -10.07 11.49 1.99
CA THR A 578 -9.03 10.52 2.34
C THR A 578 -7.65 11.06 1.96
N PRO A 579 -6.57 10.65 2.63
CA PRO A 579 -5.22 10.90 2.14
C PRO A 579 -4.97 10.14 0.83
N ASN A 580 -3.83 10.38 0.18
CA ASN A 580 -3.35 9.54 -0.92
C ASN A 580 -2.97 8.13 -0.41
N LEU A 581 -2.42 8.07 0.80
CA LEU A 581 -2.07 6.87 1.55
C LEU A 581 -1.87 7.21 3.01
N SER A 582 -2.18 6.31 3.94
CA SER A 582 -1.79 6.39 5.34
C SER A 582 -1.38 5.02 5.86
N GLY A 583 -0.30 4.95 6.61
CA GLY A 583 0.20 3.69 7.19
C GLY A 583 1.54 3.86 7.89
N ASP A 584 1.98 2.81 8.58
CA ASP A 584 3.33 2.66 9.16
C ASP A 584 4.35 2.46 8.04
N LEU A 585 4.67 3.56 7.34
CA LEU A 585 5.54 3.51 6.17
C LEU A 585 7.02 3.68 6.55
N LEU A 586 7.30 4.42 7.62
CA LEU A 586 8.63 4.82 8.07
C LEU A 586 8.66 4.96 9.61
N GLY A 587 9.83 5.08 10.20
CA GLY A 587 9.97 5.34 11.63
C GLY A 587 9.52 4.18 12.53
N ASP A 588 8.85 4.49 13.62
CA ASP A 588 8.27 3.49 14.53
C ASP A 588 6.86 3.06 14.06
N TRP A 589 6.13 2.31 14.86
CA TRP A 589 4.83 1.71 14.52
C TRP A 589 3.71 2.72 14.18
N ARG A 590 3.92 4.03 14.40
CA ARG A 590 2.89 5.04 14.12
C ARG A 590 2.82 5.34 12.63
N GLU A 591 1.66 5.85 12.22
CA GLU A 591 1.34 5.99 10.81
C GLU A 591 1.82 7.33 10.24
N GLU A 592 2.46 7.30 9.09
CA GLU A 592 2.63 8.46 8.22
C GLU A 592 1.33 8.73 7.46
N VAL A 593 1.08 10.03 7.20
CA VAL A 593 -0.02 10.45 6.34
C VAL A 593 0.53 11.16 5.11
N VAL A 594 0.14 10.65 3.95
CA VAL A 594 0.61 11.12 2.65
C VAL A 594 -0.51 11.88 1.95
N TRP A 595 -0.29 13.16 1.69
CA TRP A 595 -1.16 13.99 0.85
C TRP A 595 -0.40 14.49 -0.38
N ARG A 596 -1.10 14.67 -1.49
CA ARG A 596 -0.56 15.44 -2.61
C ARG A 596 -0.46 16.92 -2.25
N THR A 597 0.54 17.63 -2.77
CA THR A 597 0.51 19.08 -2.75
C THR A 597 -0.68 19.60 -3.60
N THR A 598 -1.17 20.80 -3.30
CA THR A 598 -2.33 21.40 -4.01
C THR A 598 -2.11 21.48 -5.52
N ASP A 599 -0.87 21.65 -5.96
CA ASP A 599 -0.46 21.68 -7.36
C ASP A 599 -0.07 20.29 -7.93
N SER A 600 -0.16 19.22 -7.11
CA SER A 600 0.23 17.85 -7.45
C SER A 600 1.68 17.67 -7.91
N ARG A 601 2.59 18.55 -7.48
CA ARG A 601 4.03 18.45 -7.82
C ARG A 601 4.82 17.59 -6.85
N ALA A 602 4.22 17.23 -5.71
CA ALA A 602 4.81 16.30 -4.75
C ALA A 602 3.74 15.47 -4.03
N LEU A 603 4.13 14.28 -3.56
CA LEU A 603 3.51 13.64 -2.40
C LEU A 603 4.23 14.16 -1.16
N ARG A 604 3.48 14.69 -0.21
CA ARG A 604 3.99 15.19 1.06
C ARG A 604 3.68 14.19 2.15
N ILE A 605 4.73 13.61 2.72
CA ILE A 605 4.66 12.60 3.78
C ILE A 605 4.81 13.34 5.10
N TYR A 606 3.79 13.34 5.94
CA TYR A 606 3.86 13.84 7.31
C TYR A 606 4.15 12.68 8.27
N SER A 607 5.03 12.92 9.24
CA SER A 607 5.28 12.04 10.38
C SER A 607 5.21 12.83 11.67
N THR A 608 4.89 12.16 12.77
CA THR A 608 4.69 12.81 14.07
C THR A 608 6.00 13.28 14.71
N PRO A 609 6.04 14.49 15.31
CA PRO A 609 7.17 14.97 16.09
C PRO A 609 7.10 14.59 17.58
N THR A 610 6.10 13.80 18.00
CA THR A 610 5.82 13.46 19.41
C THR A 610 6.48 12.16 19.80
N PRO A 611 7.29 12.07 20.89
CA PRO A 611 7.83 10.80 21.37
C PRO A 611 6.73 9.86 21.87
N THR A 612 6.96 8.54 21.74
CA THR A 612 6.12 7.51 22.37
C THR A 612 6.95 6.63 23.30
N SER A 613 6.30 6.07 24.34
CA SER A 613 6.88 5.02 25.19
C SER A 613 6.46 3.61 24.76
N THR A 614 5.52 3.49 23.84
CA THR A 614 4.96 2.22 23.38
C THR A 614 5.93 1.55 22.41
N ARG A 615 6.25 0.27 22.69
CA ARG A 615 7.15 -0.55 21.89
C ARG A 615 6.37 -1.66 21.20
N ILE A 616 6.24 -1.54 19.90
CA ILE A 616 5.54 -2.51 19.03
C ILE A 616 6.42 -2.78 17.80
N HIS A 617 6.36 -3.99 17.27
CA HIS A 617 6.92 -4.27 15.93
C HIS A 617 6.23 -3.42 14.88
N THR A 618 6.94 -3.11 13.78
CA THR A 618 6.30 -2.42 12.65
C THR A 618 5.01 -3.14 12.26
N LEU A 619 3.94 -2.38 12.10
CA LEU A 619 2.64 -2.90 11.68
C LEU A 619 2.69 -3.50 10.26
N MET A 620 3.71 -3.13 9.46
CA MET A 620 3.94 -3.73 8.15
C MET A 620 4.38 -5.20 8.22
N HIS A 621 4.79 -5.70 9.40
CA HIS A 621 5.01 -7.12 9.67
C HIS A 621 3.80 -7.81 10.33
N ASP A 622 2.73 -7.10 10.63
CA ASP A 622 1.39 -7.66 10.80
C ASP A 622 0.74 -7.78 9.42
N LEU A 623 0.53 -9.01 8.94
CA LEU A 623 0.14 -9.21 7.55
C LEU A 623 -1.32 -8.86 7.25
N GLN A 624 -2.20 -8.79 8.26
CA GLN A 624 -3.53 -8.19 8.08
C GLN A 624 -3.40 -6.69 7.80
N TYR A 625 -2.57 -5.98 8.58
CA TYR A 625 -2.29 -4.56 8.36
C TYR A 625 -1.59 -4.33 7.00
N ARG A 626 -0.57 -5.14 6.68
CA ARG A 626 0.18 -4.97 5.42
C ARG A 626 -0.69 -5.18 4.17
N VAL A 627 -1.57 -6.18 4.16
CA VAL A 627 -2.51 -6.33 3.03
C VAL A 627 -3.54 -5.20 2.98
N ALA A 628 -3.90 -4.60 4.13
CA ALA A 628 -4.77 -3.43 4.17
C ALA A 628 -4.11 -2.20 3.53
N ILE A 629 -2.80 -2.01 3.67
CA ILE A 629 -2.06 -0.99 2.92
C ILE A 629 -2.15 -1.25 1.41
N ALA A 630 -2.06 -2.50 0.96
CA ALA A 630 -2.16 -2.84 -0.46
C ALA A 630 -3.55 -2.55 -1.05
N TRP A 631 -4.64 -2.87 -0.32
CA TRP A 631 -6.01 -2.61 -0.79
C TRP A 631 -6.57 -1.24 -0.37
N GLN A 632 -5.81 -0.37 0.33
CA GLN A 632 -6.30 0.94 0.78
C GLN A 632 -6.79 1.82 -0.39
N ASN A 633 -6.19 1.69 -1.57
CA ASN A 633 -6.59 2.43 -2.79
C ASN A 633 -7.89 1.92 -3.42
N THR A 634 -8.51 0.87 -2.88
CA THR A 634 -9.66 0.21 -3.49
C THR A 634 -10.95 1.01 -3.27
N ALA A 635 -11.52 1.52 -4.35
CA ALA A 635 -12.77 2.28 -4.42
C ALA A 635 -12.89 3.38 -3.33
N TYR A 636 -13.59 3.15 -2.22
CA TYR A 636 -13.62 4.09 -1.09
C TYR A 636 -12.58 3.68 -0.04
N ASN A 637 -11.44 4.38 -0.05
CA ASN A 637 -10.31 4.12 0.84
C ASN A 637 -10.75 4.03 2.31
N GLN A 638 -10.24 3.02 3.03
CA GLN A 638 -10.50 2.78 4.45
C GLN A 638 -9.17 2.73 5.22
N PRO A 639 -9.13 3.14 6.50
CA PRO A 639 -7.94 3.00 7.34
C PRO A 639 -7.59 1.52 7.56
N PRO A 640 -6.29 1.17 7.62
CA PRO A 640 -5.87 -0.19 7.91
C PRO A 640 -6.13 -0.57 9.38
N HIS A 641 -6.33 -1.87 9.64
CA HIS A 641 -6.45 -2.43 10.99
C HIS A 641 -5.50 -3.61 11.16
N PRO A 642 -4.77 -3.71 12.29
CA PRO A 642 -3.94 -4.87 12.62
C PRO A 642 -4.77 -6.08 13.03
N SER A 643 -4.12 -7.23 13.13
CA SER A 643 -4.73 -8.50 13.55
C SER A 643 -4.91 -8.63 15.08
N PHE A 644 -4.50 -7.61 15.83
CA PHE A 644 -4.58 -7.54 17.29
C PHE A 644 -5.14 -6.19 17.74
N PHE A 645 -5.68 -6.13 18.94
CA PHE A 645 -6.16 -4.87 19.51
C PHE A 645 -4.99 -3.90 19.75
N LEU A 646 -5.06 -2.74 19.10
CA LEU A 646 -4.11 -1.64 19.29
C LEU A 646 -4.89 -0.42 19.80
N GLY A 647 -4.80 -0.18 21.11
CA GLY A 647 -5.55 0.83 21.83
C GLY A 647 -5.16 0.91 23.29
N ASP A 648 -5.91 1.68 24.08
CA ASP A 648 -5.67 1.81 25.53
C ASP A 648 -5.88 0.48 26.25
N GLY A 649 -5.00 0.18 27.19
CA GLY A 649 -5.05 -1.08 27.93
C GLY A 649 -4.72 -2.33 27.11
N MET A 650 -4.18 -2.20 25.92
CA MET A 650 -3.80 -3.32 25.07
C MET A 650 -2.82 -4.29 25.76
N ALA A 651 -2.94 -5.57 25.48
CA ALA A 651 -1.92 -6.56 25.81
C ALA A 651 -0.67 -6.38 24.95
N THR A 652 0.45 -6.98 25.35
CA THR A 652 1.62 -7.04 24.45
C THR A 652 1.23 -7.75 23.15
N PRO A 653 1.41 -7.11 21.98
CA PRO A 653 1.06 -7.73 20.72
C PRO A 653 1.79 -9.06 20.49
N PRO A 654 1.18 -10.03 19.81
CA PRO A 654 1.83 -11.29 19.48
C PRO A 654 3.03 -11.04 18.58
N ALA A 655 4.08 -11.86 18.72
CA ALA A 655 5.19 -11.83 17.78
C ALA A 655 4.71 -12.28 16.39
N PRO A 656 5.03 -11.52 15.31
CA PRO A 656 4.63 -11.91 13.97
C PRO A 656 5.18 -13.27 13.56
N ARG A 657 4.32 -14.13 13.01
CA ARG A 657 4.72 -15.44 12.46
C ARG A 657 5.07 -15.30 10.99
N ILE A 658 6.23 -14.76 10.71
CA ILE A 658 6.67 -14.42 9.37
C ILE A 658 8.01 -15.09 9.01
N TYR A 659 8.25 -15.20 7.71
CA TYR A 659 9.58 -15.45 7.14
C TYR A 659 9.84 -14.41 6.06
N LEU A 660 11.08 -13.93 5.98
CA LEU A 660 11.45 -12.85 5.05
C LEU A 660 11.82 -13.41 3.67
N ARG A 661 11.48 -12.64 2.67
CA ARG A 661 11.88 -12.83 1.27
C ARG A 661 12.48 -11.55 0.72
#